data_386169d69621e85dfc1bef9cb3cc54d8
#
_entry.id   386169d69621e85dfc1bef9cb3cc54d8
#
_cell.length_a   1.000
_cell.length_b   1.000
_cell.length_c   1.000
_cell.angle_alpha   90.00
_cell.angle_beta   90.00
_cell.angle_gamma   90.00
#
_symmetry.space_group_name_H-M   'P 1'
#
loop_
_entity.id
_entity.type
_entity.pdbx_description
1 polymer ?
#
loop_
_entity_poly.entity_id
_entity_poly.type
_entity_poly.pdbx_seq_one_letter_code
_entity_poly.pdbx_strand_id
1 'polypeptide(L)'
;MVPRVGRKQRLGVFVSMHAILSPSETLGLAGASLDSRSKNAARHISDATFVRLAQRLKRDAFDSEIVYERDGVRDAVRIMLRPLFALHDQLTYVHHVCLQLTEALKRLPGLYLSDPDVRAIMRVSEEEERWLREMWTPAHARNNPIYGRLDAVCDFASQGWQDTLKFMEPNLSGVGGIHFSPIAEQLVMRDLVPTLVAHDPGLQIEMPQDQRDLFVQVMIDHARAIGRPDCQLCFIEPKYEHDGPDEQSALSRYLSERHGLVITHADPRELSLKNGEVYYGDTRVDVAYRDYETRDILELEREGGKPLEAMRTLFRENRIVSSIVGDFDHKSGFELLTDPLIAEKYFSPDDVRLFERHVLWTRVVSGRKTTLPNRTSGDLLEFIRKNRETLVLKPNRAYGGEGVALGAGTSQAEWEKLLSDAASKAGDPNLSWVVQAATRLPVVEFPVVGNDGRVYGEPFYAVMGFAPTDNGIGCLCRVSQKQVVNVAQHGGMAALLVAEPPKDLRSPRRSQARDESVRAALRAEIAELRHLDAAITLLNWDEETYLPPRARDERGEQAGTLEAIRHARLVSDRLADLMEEAAGDGDAALARELFLLRRERKSALAVPESLVRALAEARSHAFAAWEEARALDSFAPFATPLAQVLKLVRERAQCLGDGPEPYDALLDEYEPGMTRSRLDPLLSELRDRLVPLAADAAAKTARNAQILSGRRFEASGQWELSRRALEAIGFDFARGRLDPTTHPFTMQAGVHDVRVTSRVDEADLPNGLLATMHEGGHALYDQGFADADAGTLLAEGASSGLHEGMARLWENHVCRARAFADFLMPHLKELFPSASADLDAEKFFRGINVVQPGTCRTRADEMTYHLHIVLRYELETALISGALAPDDLPGAWRAKSKALLGIVPDGDKDGVLQDVHWASGLVGYFPTYTLGSLYAAQLVETYCEKNDLEAEIRNGNFSGLRGFLAKNVYEKGHHFAAEDIVTRATGKGIDTGAFFRYLESDARAWNRS
;
A
#
# COMPACT_ATOMS: atom_id res chain seq x y z
N MET A 1 -27.21 25.35 -73.09
CA MET A 1 -25.88 25.99 -73.21
C MET A 1 -25.12 25.80 -71.93
N VAL A 2 -24.15 24.96 -71.91
CA VAL A 2 -23.25 24.64 -70.80
C VAL A 2 -21.87 25.13 -71.16
N PRO A 3 -21.20 25.87 -70.32
CA PRO A 3 -19.75 26.02 -70.49
C PRO A 3 -18.99 25.04 -69.57
N ARG A 4 -18.05 24.35 -70.20
CA ARG A 4 -17.03 23.51 -69.59
C ARG A 4 -16.13 24.38 -68.73
N VAL A 5 -15.86 23.91 -67.48
CA VAL A 5 -14.80 24.41 -66.59
C VAL A 5 -13.78 23.31 -66.35
N GLY A 6 -12.53 23.72 -66.41
CA GLY A 6 -11.34 22.88 -66.54
C GLY A 6 -10.99 22.03 -65.32
N ARG A 7 -10.27 20.98 -65.62
CA ARG A 7 -9.56 20.15 -64.68
C ARG A 7 -8.48 20.91 -63.92
N LYS A 8 -8.70 21.09 -62.59
CA LYS A 8 -7.58 21.42 -61.63
C LYS A 8 -7.02 20.09 -61.17
N GLN A 9 -5.72 19.92 -61.38
CA GLN A 9 -4.91 18.88 -60.82
C GLN A 9 -5.00 18.95 -59.27
N ARG A 10 -5.46 17.84 -58.65
CA ARG A 10 -5.29 17.62 -57.21
C ARG A 10 -3.85 17.13 -57.00
N LEU A 11 -3.00 17.98 -56.45
CA LEU A 11 -1.81 17.53 -55.76
C LEU A 11 -2.29 16.69 -54.58
N GLY A 12 -2.00 15.39 -54.61
CA GLY A 12 -2.16 14.50 -53.46
C GLY A 12 -1.11 14.84 -52.44
N VAL A 13 -1.54 15.47 -51.36
CA VAL A 13 -0.73 15.53 -50.12
C VAL A 13 -0.81 14.11 -49.56
N PHE A 14 0.26 13.33 -49.71
CA PHE A 14 0.52 12.16 -48.92
C PHE A 14 0.79 12.64 -47.50
N VAL A 15 -0.23 12.68 -46.66
CA VAL A 15 -0.07 12.70 -45.22
C VAL A 15 0.37 11.28 -44.85
N SER A 16 1.67 11.10 -44.61
CA SER A 16 2.19 9.91 -43.97
C SER A 16 1.51 9.84 -42.60
N MET A 17 0.55 8.91 -42.46
CA MET A 17 0.07 8.53 -41.14
C MET A 17 1.28 7.92 -40.41
N HIS A 18 2.01 8.71 -39.64
CA HIS A 18 2.85 8.17 -38.61
C HIS A 18 1.90 7.59 -37.55
N ALA A 19 1.89 6.28 -37.41
CA ALA A 19 1.21 5.61 -36.33
C ALA A 19 1.71 6.24 -35.03
N ILE A 20 0.81 6.79 -34.23
CA ILE A 20 1.13 7.28 -32.89
C ILE A 20 1.40 6.04 -32.05
N LEU A 21 2.67 5.87 -31.62
CA LEU A 21 3.08 4.75 -30.80
C LEU A 21 2.47 4.89 -29.38
N SER A 22 2.04 3.78 -28.82
CA SER A 22 1.63 3.75 -27.40
C SER A 22 2.83 4.03 -26.47
N PRO A 23 2.63 4.46 -25.22
CA PRO A 23 3.71 4.63 -24.24
C PRO A 23 4.57 3.36 -24.08
N SER A 24 3.94 2.19 -24.08
CA SER A 24 4.62 0.90 -24.02
C SER A 24 5.53 0.66 -25.22
N GLU A 25 5.07 0.97 -26.43
CA GLU A 25 5.87 0.84 -27.65
C GLU A 25 7.05 1.84 -27.66
N THR A 26 6.85 3.03 -27.12
CA THR A 26 7.93 4.03 -26.97
C THR A 26 9.05 3.51 -26.05
N LEU A 27 8.69 2.89 -24.92
CA LEU A 27 9.65 2.24 -24.00
C LEU A 27 10.37 1.07 -24.68
N GLY A 28 9.65 0.25 -25.45
CA GLY A 28 10.25 -0.83 -26.23
C GLY A 28 11.27 -0.34 -27.27
N LEU A 29 10.97 0.77 -27.96
CA LEU A 29 11.90 1.40 -28.89
C LEU A 29 13.14 1.99 -28.20
N ALA A 30 12.95 2.60 -27.04
CA ALA A 30 14.06 3.10 -26.22
C ALA A 30 14.96 1.95 -25.74
N GLY A 31 14.38 0.83 -25.31
CA GLY A 31 15.10 -0.41 -24.98
C GLY A 31 15.87 -0.98 -26.17
N ALA A 32 15.25 -1.03 -27.36
CA ALA A 32 15.90 -1.45 -28.60
C ALA A 32 17.09 -0.56 -29.00
N SER A 33 16.96 0.75 -28.81
CA SER A 33 18.03 1.70 -29.03
C SER A 33 19.20 1.49 -28.07
N LEU A 34 18.92 1.31 -26.78
CA LEU A 34 19.95 1.01 -25.77
C LEU A 34 20.71 -0.28 -26.06
N ASP A 35 20.00 -1.35 -26.42
CA ASP A 35 20.60 -2.63 -26.81
C ASP A 35 21.49 -2.44 -28.05
N SER A 36 21.02 -1.76 -29.08
CA SER A 36 21.77 -1.47 -30.32
C SER A 36 23.01 -0.63 -30.01
N ARG A 37 22.91 0.43 -29.20
CA ARG A 37 24.03 1.31 -28.82
C ARG A 37 25.08 0.54 -28.01
N SER A 38 24.67 -0.28 -27.05
CA SER A 38 25.59 -1.08 -26.27
C SER A 38 26.32 -2.12 -27.14
N LYS A 39 25.64 -2.75 -28.12
CA LYS A 39 26.26 -3.63 -29.13
C LYS A 39 27.29 -2.88 -29.96
N ASN A 40 26.94 -1.71 -30.44
CA ASN A 40 27.85 -0.87 -31.23
C ASN A 40 29.07 -0.44 -30.40
N ALA A 41 28.90 0.01 -29.17
CA ALA A 41 30.00 0.34 -28.26
C ALA A 41 30.93 -0.87 -28.04
N ALA A 42 30.34 -2.05 -27.79
CA ALA A 42 31.09 -3.29 -27.60
C ALA A 42 31.93 -3.67 -28.83
N ARG A 43 31.43 -3.46 -30.05
CA ARG A 43 32.17 -3.73 -31.31
C ARG A 43 33.42 -2.87 -31.51
N HIS A 44 33.52 -1.74 -30.81
CA HIS A 44 34.70 -0.86 -30.85
C HIS A 44 35.75 -1.18 -29.79
N ILE A 45 35.44 -2.12 -28.88
CA ILE A 45 36.38 -2.59 -27.85
C ILE A 45 37.34 -3.60 -28.50
N SER A 46 38.66 -3.46 -28.31
CA SER A 46 39.62 -4.41 -28.87
C SER A 46 39.56 -5.79 -28.22
N ASP A 47 39.86 -6.84 -28.98
CA ASP A 47 39.92 -8.23 -28.49
C ASP A 47 40.83 -8.34 -27.24
N ALA A 48 41.99 -7.72 -27.26
CA ALA A 48 42.90 -7.69 -26.10
C ALA A 48 42.28 -7.10 -24.83
N THR A 49 41.40 -6.09 -24.99
CA THR A 49 40.67 -5.51 -23.86
C THR A 49 39.61 -6.48 -23.34
N PHE A 50 38.83 -7.09 -24.22
CA PHE A 50 37.86 -8.11 -23.83
C PHE A 50 38.51 -9.33 -23.16
N VAL A 51 39.64 -9.80 -23.61
CA VAL A 51 40.40 -10.90 -22.97
C VAL A 51 40.75 -10.51 -21.53
N ARG A 52 41.29 -9.30 -21.33
CA ARG A 52 41.61 -8.81 -19.95
C ARG A 52 40.38 -8.68 -19.09
N LEU A 53 39.29 -8.14 -19.63
CA LEU A 53 38.02 -8.00 -18.90
C LEU A 53 37.44 -9.37 -18.51
N ALA A 54 37.42 -10.33 -19.44
CA ALA A 54 36.94 -11.68 -19.16
C ALA A 54 37.75 -12.39 -18.06
N GLN A 55 39.08 -12.28 -18.10
CA GLN A 55 39.97 -12.84 -17.09
C GLN A 55 39.76 -12.18 -15.73
N ARG A 56 39.61 -10.86 -15.73
CA ARG A 56 39.35 -10.10 -14.51
C ARG A 56 38.00 -10.44 -13.90
N LEU A 57 36.91 -10.42 -14.69
CA LEU A 57 35.58 -10.78 -14.21
C LEU A 57 35.53 -12.21 -13.68
N LYS A 58 36.18 -13.18 -14.35
CA LYS A 58 36.27 -14.57 -13.86
C LYS A 58 36.97 -14.66 -12.51
N ARG A 59 38.12 -13.99 -12.35
CA ARG A 59 38.87 -13.96 -11.09
C ARG A 59 38.06 -13.29 -9.99
N ASP A 60 37.54 -12.07 -10.28
CA ASP A 60 36.83 -11.28 -9.29
C ASP A 60 35.47 -11.91 -8.90
N ALA A 61 34.82 -12.63 -9.82
CA ALA A 61 33.66 -13.47 -9.50
C ALA A 61 34.02 -14.61 -8.54
N PHE A 62 35.15 -15.30 -8.78
CA PHE A 62 35.62 -16.35 -7.89
C PHE A 62 35.98 -15.81 -6.50
N ASP A 63 36.69 -14.69 -6.45
CA ASP A 63 37.11 -14.02 -5.20
C ASP A 63 35.89 -13.44 -4.43
N SER A 64 34.80 -13.14 -5.12
CA SER A 64 33.53 -12.65 -4.54
C SER A 64 32.52 -13.77 -4.29
N GLU A 65 32.96 -15.02 -4.34
CA GLU A 65 32.15 -16.22 -4.07
C GLU A 65 30.94 -16.41 -5.00
N ILE A 66 31.00 -15.87 -6.22
CA ILE A 66 30.08 -16.27 -7.30
C ILE A 66 30.59 -17.57 -7.92
N VAL A 67 30.38 -18.66 -7.24
CA VAL A 67 30.92 -19.96 -7.61
C VAL A 67 29.83 -21.01 -7.62
N TYR A 68 30.04 -22.03 -8.43
CA TYR A 68 29.18 -23.21 -8.50
C TYR A 68 30.06 -24.44 -8.34
N GLU A 69 29.72 -25.29 -7.38
CA GLU A 69 30.40 -26.57 -7.20
C GLU A 69 29.69 -27.67 -7.99
N ARG A 70 30.44 -28.47 -8.70
CA ARG A 70 29.91 -29.56 -9.52
C ARG A 70 30.94 -30.70 -9.55
N ASP A 71 30.53 -31.91 -9.20
CA ASP A 71 31.41 -33.07 -9.14
C ASP A 71 32.69 -32.81 -8.31
N GLY A 72 32.57 -32.00 -7.23
CA GLY A 72 33.70 -31.62 -6.36
C GLY A 72 34.66 -30.59 -7.00
N VAL A 73 34.29 -29.97 -8.13
CA VAL A 73 35.06 -28.89 -8.77
C VAL A 73 34.32 -27.56 -8.59
N ARG A 74 34.99 -26.61 -7.91
CA ARG A 74 34.49 -25.25 -7.69
C ARG A 74 35.05 -24.33 -8.77
N ASP A 75 34.16 -23.72 -9.58
CA ASP A 75 34.51 -22.75 -10.62
C ASP A 75 33.61 -21.51 -10.55
N ALA A 76 34.14 -20.39 -11.06
CA ALA A 76 33.36 -19.14 -11.13
C ALA A 76 32.21 -19.27 -12.11
N VAL A 77 31.05 -18.78 -11.75
CA VAL A 77 29.93 -18.62 -12.66
C VAL A 77 30.31 -17.61 -13.76
N ARG A 78 30.06 -17.98 -15.01
CA ARG A 78 30.39 -17.14 -16.16
C ARG A 78 29.53 -15.87 -16.17
N ILE A 79 30.17 -14.68 -16.08
CA ILE A 79 29.52 -13.38 -16.24
C ILE A 79 29.70 -12.93 -17.71
N MET A 80 28.61 -12.51 -18.34
CA MET A 80 28.63 -12.11 -19.75
C MET A 80 29.28 -10.74 -19.94
N LEU A 81 30.01 -10.57 -21.05
CA LEU A 81 30.81 -9.37 -21.37
C LEU A 81 30.00 -8.24 -22.00
N ARG A 82 28.70 -8.19 -21.75
CA ARG A 82 27.78 -7.11 -22.06
C ARG A 82 26.59 -7.20 -21.11
N PRO A 83 26.13 -6.09 -20.49
CA PRO A 83 24.90 -6.12 -19.70
C PRO A 83 23.66 -6.13 -20.59
N LEU A 84 22.54 -6.55 -20.02
CA LEU A 84 21.20 -6.23 -20.48
C LEU A 84 20.71 -4.95 -19.84
N PHE A 85 19.74 -4.30 -20.46
CA PHE A 85 19.18 -3.05 -19.95
C PHE A 85 17.67 -3.14 -19.81
N ALA A 86 17.17 -2.55 -18.75
CA ALA A 86 15.77 -2.19 -18.60
C ALA A 86 15.67 -0.70 -18.25
N LEU A 87 14.59 -0.06 -18.67
CA LEU A 87 14.24 1.29 -18.23
C LEU A 87 13.54 1.22 -16.87
N HIS A 88 13.58 2.29 -16.08
CA HIS A 88 12.86 2.37 -14.80
C HIS A 88 11.38 2.02 -14.94
N ASP A 89 10.70 2.59 -15.94
CA ASP A 89 9.27 2.35 -16.17
C ASP A 89 8.97 0.89 -16.58
N GLN A 90 9.90 0.25 -17.31
CA GLN A 90 9.77 -1.16 -17.63
C GLN A 90 9.87 -2.04 -16.39
N LEU A 91 10.83 -1.76 -15.49
CA LEU A 91 10.97 -2.49 -14.22
C LEU A 91 9.80 -2.22 -13.28
N THR A 92 9.29 -0.99 -13.25
CA THR A 92 8.09 -0.64 -12.46
C THR A 92 6.87 -1.44 -12.90
N TYR A 93 6.66 -1.58 -14.21
CA TYR A 93 5.58 -2.42 -14.74
C TYR A 93 5.77 -3.90 -14.38
N VAL A 94 6.99 -4.44 -14.58
CA VAL A 94 7.30 -5.83 -14.22
C VAL A 94 7.09 -6.05 -12.72
N HIS A 95 7.53 -5.12 -11.89
CA HIS A 95 7.33 -5.18 -10.43
C HIS A 95 5.85 -5.25 -10.08
N HIS A 96 5.03 -4.38 -10.66
CA HIS A 96 3.58 -4.42 -10.44
C HIS A 96 2.98 -5.79 -10.81
N VAL A 97 3.30 -6.33 -11.99
CA VAL A 97 2.81 -7.65 -12.42
C VAL A 97 3.27 -8.75 -11.47
N CYS A 98 4.54 -8.71 -11.04
CA CYS A 98 5.08 -9.69 -10.10
C CYS A 98 4.41 -9.63 -8.73
N LEU A 99 4.09 -8.44 -8.21
CA LEU A 99 3.36 -8.28 -6.94
C LEU A 99 1.97 -8.89 -7.03
N GLN A 100 1.20 -8.63 -8.09
CA GLN A 100 -0.13 -9.22 -8.26
C GLN A 100 -0.07 -10.76 -8.33
N LEU A 101 0.93 -11.32 -9.04
CA LEU A 101 1.14 -12.77 -9.07
C LEU A 101 1.52 -13.32 -7.69
N THR A 102 2.40 -12.65 -6.96
CA THR A 102 2.82 -13.05 -5.62
C THR A 102 1.63 -13.05 -4.65
N GLU A 103 0.78 -12.03 -4.68
CA GLU A 103 -0.44 -11.97 -3.86
C GLU A 103 -1.42 -13.10 -4.19
N ALA A 104 -1.56 -13.46 -5.47
CA ALA A 104 -2.37 -14.61 -5.86
C ALA A 104 -1.77 -15.93 -5.33
N LEU A 105 -0.45 -16.10 -5.41
CA LEU A 105 0.25 -17.30 -4.94
C LEU A 105 0.19 -17.44 -3.40
N LYS A 106 0.25 -16.35 -2.65
CA LYS A 106 0.09 -16.35 -1.18
C LYS A 106 -1.23 -16.99 -0.72
N ARG A 107 -2.26 -16.98 -1.56
CA ARG A 107 -3.59 -17.55 -1.25
C ARG A 107 -3.67 -19.06 -1.42
N LEU A 108 -2.72 -19.68 -2.13
CA LEU A 108 -2.79 -21.10 -2.51
C LEU A 108 -2.99 -22.07 -1.32
N PRO A 109 -2.28 -21.94 -0.19
CA PRO A 109 -2.51 -22.85 0.95
C PRO A 109 -3.93 -22.77 1.50
N GLY A 110 -4.48 -21.57 1.63
CA GLY A 110 -5.85 -21.35 2.10
C GLY A 110 -6.90 -21.89 1.13
N LEU A 111 -6.71 -21.66 -0.18
CA LEU A 111 -7.57 -22.20 -1.24
C LEU A 111 -7.50 -23.74 -1.28
N TYR A 112 -6.30 -24.30 -1.15
CA TYR A 112 -6.13 -25.76 -1.07
C TYR A 112 -6.93 -26.38 0.08
N LEU A 113 -6.90 -25.75 1.25
CA LEU A 113 -7.61 -26.25 2.43
C LEU A 113 -9.14 -26.17 2.29
N SER A 114 -9.63 -25.17 1.58
CA SER A 114 -11.07 -24.86 1.49
C SER A 114 -11.76 -25.46 0.27
N ASP A 115 -11.05 -25.67 -0.86
CA ASP A 115 -11.67 -26.03 -2.14
C ASP A 115 -11.15 -27.36 -2.68
N PRO A 116 -12.05 -28.35 -2.95
CA PRO A 116 -11.67 -29.62 -3.54
C PRO A 116 -11.15 -29.52 -4.99
N ASP A 117 -11.58 -28.51 -5.76
CA ASP A 117 -11.11 -28.34 -7.14
C ASP A 117 -9.65 -27.89 -7.15
N VAL A 118 -9.27 -27.01 -6.22
CA VAL A 118 -7.86 -26.60 -6.01
C VAL A 118 -7.02 -27.79 -5.57
N ARG A 119 -7.51 -28.63 -4.65
CA ARG A 119 -6.82 -29.85 -4.24
C ARG A 119 -6.63 -30.86 -5.38
N ALA A 120 -7.57 -30.94 -6.29
CA ALA A 120 -7.48 -31.84 -7.44
C ALA A 120 -6.34 -31.43 -8.40
N ILE A 121 -5.97 -30.13 -8.46
CA ILE A 121 -4.92 -29.57 -9.29
C ILE A 121 -3.59 -29.55 -8.56
N MET A 122 -3.58 -28.99 -7.34
CA MET A 122 -2.37 -28.79 -6.52
C MET A 122 -2.11 -29.99 -5.60
N ARG A 123 -2.10 -31.19 -6.13
CA ARG A 123 -1.98 -32.42 -5.31
C ARG A 123 -0.69 -32.43 -4.52
N VAL A 124 -0.80 -32.81 -3.26
CA VAL A 124 0.31 -33.14 -2.34
C VAL A 124 0.08 -34.52 -1.77
N SER A 125 1.08 -35.12 -1.14
CA SER A 125 0.95 -36.42 -0.48
C SER A 125 0.05 -36.31 0.77
N GLU A 126 -0.46 -37.45 1.25
CA GLU A 126 -1.27 -37.47 2.48
C GLU A 126 -0.47 -36.98 3.71
N GLU A 127 0.85 -37.15 3.71
CA GLU A 127 1.72 -36.68 4.77
C GLU A 127 1.91 -35.17 4.73
N GLU A 128 2.13 -34.64 3.55
CA GLU A 128 2.20 -33.18 3.34
C GLU A 128 0.85 -32.50 3.63
N GLU A 129 -0.28 -33.12 3.26
CA GLU A 129 -1.59 -32.57 3.59
C GLU A 129 -1.85 -32.55 5.10
N ARG A 130 -1.45 -33.61 5.84
CA ARG A 130 -1.53 -33.61 7.31
C ARG A 130 -0.65 -32.52 7.92
N TRP A 131 0.58 -32.36 7.43
CA TRP A 131 1.48 -31.27 7.83
C TRP A 131 0.84 -29.90 7.58
N LEU A 132 0.32 -29.65 6.38
CA LEU A 132 -0.34 -28.39 6.04
C LEU A 132 -1.51 -28.08 7.00
N ARG A 133 -2.35 -29.07 7.29
CA ARG A 133 -3.49 -28.90 8.21
C ARG A 133 -3.05 -28.65 9.66
N GLU A 134 -1.93 -29.21 10.08
CA GLU A 134 -1.36 -28.96 11.41
C GLU A 134 -0.70 -27.59 11.52
N MET A 135 0.03 -27.18 10.50
CA MET A 135 0.88 -25.98 10.55
C MET A 135 0.17 -24.70 10.11
N TRP A 136 -0.86 -24.78 9.26
CA TRP A 136 -1.59 -23.60 8.80
C TRP A 136 -2.48 -23.03 9.91
N THR A 137 -2.09 -21.87 10.42
CA THR A 137 -2.80 -21.18 11.51
C THR A 137 -3.42 -19.86 11.01
N PRO A 138 -4.32 -19.22 11.78
CA PRO A 138 -4.81 -17.88 11.46
C PRO A 138 -3.70 -16.81 11.34
N ALA A 139 -2.52 -17.05 11.94
CA ALA A 139 -1.36 -16.16 11.76
C ALA A 139 -0.86 -16.19 10.32
N HIS A 140 -0.75 -17.37 9.70
CA HIS A 140 -0.39 -17.53 8.30
C HIS A 140 -1.41 -16.87 7.35
N ALA A 141 -2.70 -17.02 7.63
CA ALA A 141 -3.75 -16.41 6.82
C ALA A 141 -3.69 -14.87 6.84
N ARG A 142 -3.23 -14.27 7.94
CA ARG A 142 -3.09 -12.82 8.08
C ARG A 142 -1.77 -12.27 7.54
N ASN A 143 -0.69 -13.02 7.67
CA ASN A 143 0.65 -12.61 7.27
C ASN A 143 1.41 -13.82 6.73
N ASN A 144 1.54 -13.89 5.42
CA ASN A 144 2.17 -14.99 4.71
C ASN A 144 3.22 -14.46 3.72
N PRO A 145 4.35 -13.90 4.21
CA PRO A 145 5.37 -13.32 3.35
C PRO A 145 6.03 -14.39 2.50
N ILE A 146 6.29 -14.02 1.25
CA ILE A 146 7.09 -14.79 0.30
C ILE A 146 8.36 -14.01 0.00
N TYR A 147 9.50 -14.69 0.04
CA TYR A 147 10.66 -14.30 -0.72
C TYR A 147 10.96 -15.41 -1.73
N GLY A 148 10.60 -15.16 -2.96
CA GLY A 148 10.67 -16.13 -4.05
C GLY A 148 11.09 -15.47 -5.36
N ARG A 149 11.21 -16.28 -6.41
CA ARG A 149 11.59 -15.85 -7.75
C ARG A 149 10.57 -16.35 -8.77
N LEU A 150 10.02 -15.46 -9.55
CA LEU A 150 9.13 -15.76 -10.65
C LEU A 150 9.94 -15.83 -11.96
N ASP A 151 10.13 -17.03 -12.50
CA ASP A 151 10.91 -17.23 -13.73
C ASP A 151 10.07 -16.86 -14.95
N ALA A 152 10.59 -15.94 -15.75
CA ALA A 152 9.91 -15.36 -16.89
C ALA A 152 10.85 -15.10 -18.07
N VAL A 153 10.28 -14.90 -19.24
CA VAL A 153 10.93 -14.26 -20.36
C VAL A 153 10.42 -12.84 -20.52
N CYS A 154 11.31 -11.93 -20.88
CA CYS A 154 10.97 -10.56 -21.22
C CYS A 154 12.02 -10.02 -22.21
N ASP A 155 11.57 -9.44 -23.33
CA ASP A 155 12.45 -8.76 -24.29
C ASP A 155 12.26 -7.24 -24.16
N PHE A 156 12.98 -6.63 -23.24
CA PHE A 156 12.94 -5.18 -23.01
C PHE A 156 13.32 -4.34 -24.24
N ALA A 157 13.99 -4.95 -25.23
CA ALA A 157 14.36 -4.31 -26.48
C ALA A 157 13.32 -4.51 -27.60
N SER A 158 12.20 -5.17 -27.34
CA SER A 158 11.09 -5.33 -28.28
C SER A 158 10.12 -4.17 -28.21
N GLN A 159 9.61 -3.69 -29.34
CA GLN A 159 8.53 -2.69 -29.37
C GLN A 159 7.31 -3.14 -28.58
N GLY A 160 6.91 -4.41 -28.69
CA GLY A 160 5.82 -5.00 -27.89
C GLY A 160 6.31 -5.69 -26.61
N TRP A 161 7.30 -5.14 -25.91
CA TRP A 161 8.00 -5.77 -24.78
C TRP A 161 7.07 -6.31 -23.68
N GLN A 162 5.97 -5.62 -23.37
CA GLN A 162 4.98 -6.08 -22.38
C GLN A 162 4.37 -7.43 -22.76
N ASP A 163 4.09 -7.65 -24.04
CA ASP A 163 3.50 -8.91 -24.52
C ASP A 163 4.53 -10.06 -24.57
N THR A 164 5.83 -9.72 -24.53
CA THR A 164 6.90 -10.71 -24.38
C THR A 164 7.12 -11.16 -22.95
N LEU A 165 6.61 -10.40 -21.94
CA LEU A 165 6.68 -10.81 -20.54
C LEU A 165 5.76 -12.00 -20.31
N LYS A 166 6.36 -13.18 -20.09
CA LYS A 166 5.64 -14.45 -19.87
C LYS A 166 6.27 -15.22 -18.72
N PHE A 167 5.50 -15.43 -17.64
CA PHE A 167 5.91 -16.23 -16.49
C PHE A 167 5.76 -17.73 -16.80
N MET A 168 6.81 -18.49 -16.50
CA MET A 168 6.94 -19.91 -16.82
C MET A 168 6.81 -20.82 -15.61
N GLU A 169 7.30 -20.39 -14.45
CA GLU A 169 7.22 -21.14 -13.20
C GLU A 169 7.44 -20.22 -11.99
N PRO A 170 6.78 -20.50 -10.86
CA PRO A 170 7.08 -19.90 -9.59
C PRO A 170 8.21 -20.70 -8.90
N ASN A 171 9.08 -20.03 -8.17
CA ASN A 171 10.00 -20.59 -7.18
C ASN A 171 9.78 -19.78 -5.90
N LEU A 172 9.13 -20.38 -4.90
CA LEU A 172 8.61 -19.63 -3.75
C LEU A 172 9.46 -19.78 -2.48
N SER A 173 10.42 -20.70 -2.46
CA SER A 173 11.37 -20.91 -1.36
C SER A 173 12.72 -21.36 -1.90
N GLY A 174 13.78 -21.27 -1.11
CA GLY A 174 15.11 -21.78 -1.45
C GLY A 174 15.71 -21.20 -2.74
N VAL A 175 15.44 -19.92 -3.05
CA VAL A 175 15.84 -19.36 -4.34
C VAL A 175 17.30 -18.91 -4.33
N GLY A 176 18.09 -19.43 -5.28
CA GLY A 176 19.45 -19.00 -5.51
C GLY A 176 19.55 -17.69 -6.31
N GLY A 177 20.70 -17.02 -6.22
CA GLY A 177 21.03 -15.79 -6.94
C GLY A 177 20.85 -14.52 -6.10
N ILE A 178 20.51 -14.63 -4.82
CA ILE A 178 20.34 -13.49 -3.92
C ILE A 178 21.66 -12.71 -3.76
N HIS A 179 22.78 -13.42 -3.63
CA HIS A 179 24.11 -12.82 -3.57
C HIS A 179 24.73 -12.64 -4.97
N PHE A 180 24.51 -13.59 -5.86
CA PHE A 180 25.17 -13.62 -7.15
C PHE A 180 24.79 -12.44 -8.05
N SER A 181 23.49 -12.09 -8.14
CA SER A 181 23.02 -11.03 -9.05
C SER A 181 23.61 -9.67 -8.71
N PRO A 182 23.51 -9.15 -7.46
CA PRO A 182 24.08 -7.86 -7.13
C PRO A 182 25.61 -7.78 -7.33
N ILE A 183 26.32 -8.86 -7.06
CA ILE A 183 27.78 -8.88 -7.26
C ILE A 183 28.10 -8.88 -8.76
N ALA A 184 27.40 -9.68 -9.57
CA ALA A 184 27.62 -9.68 -11.03
C ALA A 184 27.34 -8.27 -11.62
N GLU A 185 26.29 -7.61 -11.16
CA GLU A 185 25.95 -6.25 -11.54
C GLU A 185 27.04 -5.25 -11.12
N GLN A 186 27.54 -5.34 -9.89
CA GLN A 186 28.61 -4.48 -9.37
C GLN A 186 29.92 -4.70 -10.17
N LEU A 187 30.30 -5.94 -10.46
CA LEU A 187 31.50 -6.24 -11.25
C LEU A 187 31.38 -5.69 -12.69
N VAL A 188 30.23 -5.88 -13.33
CA VAL A 188 29.97 -5.36 -14.66
C VAL A 188 29.95 -3.83 -14.67
N MET A 189 29.29 -3.22 -13.69
CA MET A 189 29.24 -1.75 -13.57
C MET A 189 30.62 -1.15 -13.32
N ARG A 190 31.45 -1.77 -12.51
CA ARG A 190 32.82 -1.31 -12.18
C ARG A 190 33.79 -1.47 -13.35
N ASP A 191 33.77 -2.61 -14.03
CA ASP A 191 34.85 -3.01 -14.94
C ASP A 191 34.50 -2.86 -16.41
N LEU A 192 33.26 -3.13 -16.81
CA LEU A 192 32.82 -3.17 -18.19
C LEU A 192 32.11 -1.90 -18.64
N VAL A 193 31.19 -1.36 -17.82
CA VAL A 193 30.40 -0.17 -18.16
C VAL A 193 31.26 1.04 -18.49
N PRO A 194 32.36 1.37 -17.75
CA PRO A 194 33.23 2.48 -18.11
C PRO A 194 33.81 2.37 -19.51
N THR A 195 34.11 1.12 -19.95
CA THR A 195 34.65 0.88 -21.28
C THR A 195 33.58 1.08 -22.36
N LEU A 196 32.33 0.66 -22.10
CA LEU A 196 31.19 0.88 -23.03
C LEU A 196 30.88 2.38 -23.15
N VAL A 197 30.81 3.10 -22.02
CA VAL A 197 30.54 4.54 -21.98
C VAL A 197 31.65 5.34 -22.63
N ALA A 198 32.92 4.91 -22.56
CA ALA A 198 34.01 5.56 -23.31
C ALA A 198 33.82 5.52 -24.83
N HIS A 199 33.16 4.49 -25.36
CA HIS A 199 32.84 4.37 -26.79
C HIS A 199 31.46 4.94 -27.17
N ASP A 200 30.55 5.08 -26.19
CA ASP A 200 29.25 5.75 -26.35
C ASP A 200 28.88 6.55 -25.10
N PRO A 201 29.32 7.82 -24.98
CA PRO A 201 29.02 8.68 -23.82
C PRO A 201 27.52 8.98 -23.61
N GLY A 202 26.68 8.63 -24.54
CA GLY A 202 25.23 8.77 -24.42
C GLY A 202 24.55 7.61 -23.67
N LEU A 203 25.28 6.58 -23.28
CA LEU A 203 24.79 5.52 -22.42
C LEU A 203 24.79 6.02 -20.95
N GLN A 204 23.61 6.26 -20.40
CA GLN A 204 23.41 6.61 -18.99
C GLN A 204 22.91 5.36 -18.28
N ILE A 205 23.77 4.77 -17.44
CA ILE A 205 23.56 3.46 -16.84
C ILE A 205 23.68 3.57 -15.33
N GLU A 206 22.74 2.99 -14.62
CA GLU A 206 22.67 2.96 -13.16
C GLU A 206 22.59 1.53 -12.63
N MET A 207 22.94 1.36 -11.37
CA MET A 207 22.76 0.10 -10.67
C MET A 207 21.28 -0.10 -10.33
N PRO A 208 20.75 -1.32 -10.47
CA PRO A 208 19.44 -1.66 -9.88
C PRO A 208 19.52 -1.64 -8.35
N GLN A 209 18.35 -1.79 -7.70
CA GLN A 209 18.31 -1.99 -6.26
C GLN A 209 19.03 -3.27 -5.86
N ASP A 210 19.78 -3.24 -4.76
CA ASP A 210 20.49 -4.42 -4.28
C ASP A 210 19.50 -5.47 -3.75
N GLN A 211 19.44 -6.61 -4.42
CA GLN A 211 18.52 -7.70 -4.08
C GLN A 211 18.73 -8.23 -2.65
N ARG A 212 19.94 -8.12 -2.10
CA ARG A 212 20.24 -8.54 -0.71
C ARG A 212 19.58 -7.62 0.32
N ASP A 213 19.55 -6.31 0.03
CA ASP A 213 18.86 -5.33 0.87
C ASP A 213 17.33 -5.54 0.79
N LEU A 214 16.79 -5.88 -0.38
CA LEU A 214 15.38 -6.23 -0.55
C LEU A 214 15.01 -7.52 0.21
N PHE A 215 15.86 -8.54 0.14
CA PHE A 215 15.68 -9.81 0.86
C PHE A 215 15.61 -9.59 2.37
N VAL A 216 16.61 -8.90 2.93
CA VAL A 216 16.69 -8.71 4.38
C VAL A 216 15.54 -7.86 4.92
N GLN A 217 15.04 -6.92 4.12
CA GLN A 217 13.90 -6.11 4.52
C GLN A 217 12.64 -6.96 4.73
N VAL A 218 12.39 -7.96 3.87
CA VAL A 218 11.27 -8.92 4.06
C VAL A 218 11.43 -9.68 5.38
N MET A 219 12.66 -10.11 5.73
CA MET A 219 12.94 -10.81 6.99
C MET A 219 12.67 -9.92 8.21
N ILE A 220 13.17 -8.68 8.17
CA ILE A 220 13.01 -7.70 9.26
C ILE A 220 11.53 -7.33 9.44
N ASP A 221 10.81 -7.07 8.36
CA ASP A 221 9.41 -6.68 8.43
C ASP A 221 8.53 -7.82 8.94
N HIS A 222 8.82 -9.05 8.50
CA HIS A 222 8.16 -10.24 9.04
C HIS A 222 8.46 -10.45 10.53
N ALA A 223 9.73 -10.32 10.94
CA ALA A 223 10.13 -10.43 12.34
C ALA A 223 9.36 -9.44 13.22
N ARG A 224 9.25 -8.19 12.79
CA ARG A 224 8.46 -7.16 13.49
C ARG A 224 6.97 -7.52 13.55
N ALA A 225 6.40 -7.99 12.43
CA ALA A 225 4.99 -8.36 12.34
C ALA A 225 4.60 -9.51 13.28
N ILE A 226 5.55 -10.41 13.58
CA ILE A 226 5.34 -11.52 14.53
C ILE A 226 5.84 -11.21 15.96
N GLY A 227 6.21 -9.95 16.25
CA GLY A 227 6.63 -9.51 17.58
C GLY A 227 8.06 -9.91 17.98
N ARG A 228 8.97 -10.11 16.99
CA ARG A 228 10.39 -10.50 17.18
C ARG A 228 11.35 -9.47 16.54
N PRO A 229 11.38 -8.22 17.04
CA PRO A 229 12.08 -7.12 16.37
C PRO A 229 13.61 -7.28 16.31
N ASP A 230 14.20 -8.12 17.14
CA ASP A 230 15.65 -8.40 17.11
C ASP A 230 16.09 -9.12 15.84
N CYS A 231 15.17 -9.86 15.20
CA CYS A 231 15.34 -10.54 13.93
C CYS A 231 16.64 -11.39 13.87
N GLN A 232 16.83 -12.29 14.86
CA GLN A 232 17.91 -13.28 14.79
C GLN A 232 17.56 -14.30 13.71
N LEU A 233 18.22 -14.16 12.55
CA LEU A 233 17.90 -14.89 11.32
C LEU A 233 18.64 -16.22 11.28
N CYS A 234 17.96 -17.29 10.87
CA CYS A 234 18.57 -18.58 10.59
C CYS A 234 18.30 -18.99 9.13
N PHE A 235 19.37 -19.30 8.40
CA PHE A 235 19.27 -20.05 7.15
C PHE A 235 19.19 -21.54 7.47
N ILE A 236 18.14 -22.19 7.02
CA ILE A 236 17.91 -23.63 7.18
C ILE A 236 18.17 -24.29 5.84
N GLU A 237 19.29 -24.96 5.71
CA GLU A 237 19.86 -25.45 4.45
C GLU A 237 20.47 -26.85 4.58
N PRO A 238 20.59 -27.59 3.46
CA PRO A 238 21.20 -28.90 3.44
C PRO A 238 22.73 -28.84 3.56
N LYS A 239 23.25 -28.62 4.76
CA LYS A 239 24.68 -28.43 5.06
C LYS A 239 25.58 -29.62 4.71
N TYR A 240 24.98 -30.78 4.49
CA TYR A 240 25.72 -32.03 4.23
C TYR A 240 25.69 -32.46 2.76
N GLU A 241 25.04 -31.68 1.92
CA GLU A 241 25.05 -31.81 0.45
C GLU A 241 26.05 -30.81 -0.12
N HIS A 242 26.78 -31.20 -1.17
CA HIS A 242 27.93 -30.41 -1.65
C HIS A 242 27.80 -29.92 -3.09
N ASP A 243 26.71 -30.23 -3.80
CA ASP A 243 26.50 -29.80 -5.16
C ASP A 243 25.53 -28.62 -5.23
N GLY A 244 25.95 -27.54 -5.87
CA GLY A 244 25.08 -26.38 -6.08
C GLY A 244 25.77 -25.02 -5.91
N PRO A 245 25.00 -23.92 -5.88
CA PRO A 245 25.52 -22.59 -5.57
C PRO A 245 25.77 -22.46 -4.07
N ASP A 246 26.95 -21.99 -3.69
CA ASP A 246 27.33 -21.70 -2.30
C ASP A 246 27.36 -20.19 -2.10
N GLU A 247 26.19 -19.59 -1.84
CA GLU A 247 26.09 -18.13 -1.65
C GLU A 247 25.70 -17.71 -0.23
N GLN A 248 25.20 -18.63 0.61
CA GLN A 248 24.64 -18.32 1.92
C GLN A 248 25.69 -17.74 2.89
N SER A 249 26.90 -18.26 2.87
CA SER A 249 27.99 -17.75 3.73
C SER A 249 28.39 -16.31 3.37
N ALA A 250 28.48 -16.00 2.08
CA ALA A 250 28.78 -14.66 1.61
C ALA A 250 27.62 -13.69 1.85
N LEU A 251 26.38 -14.15 1.63
CA LEU A 251 25.18 -13.40 1.95
C LEU A 251 25.10 -13.07 3.44
N SER A 252 25.36 -14.03 4.32
CA SER A 252 25.35 -13.83 5.78
C SER A 252 26.37 -12.80 6.24
N ARG A 253 27.57 -12.82 5.69
CA ARG A 253 28.58 -11.79 5.98
C ARG A 253 28.07 -10.42 5.57
N TYR A 254 27.58 -10.27 4.36
CA TYR A 254 27.05 -9.01 3.87
C TYR A 254 25.94 -8.48 4.79
N LEU A 255 24.98 -9.33 5.15
CA LEU A 255 23.84 -8.93 5.99
C LEU A 255 24.28 -8.57 7.42
N SER A 256 25.24 -9.33 7.98
CA SER A 256 25.78 -9.02 9.31
C SER A 256 26.56 -7.71 9.33
N GLU A 257 27.40 -7.46 8.33
CA GLU A 257 28.24 -6.25 8.25
C GLU A 257 27.40 -5.00 7.95
N ARG A 258 26.43 -5.11 7.06
CA ARG A 258 25.64 -3.96 6.59
C ARG A 258 24.46 -3.64 7.48
N HIS A 259 23.77 -4.66 8.01
CA HIS A 259 22.51 -4.51 8.75
C HIS A 259 22.65 -4.85 10.24
N GLY A 260 23.81 -5.34 10.68
CA GLY A 260 24.05 -5.69 12.07
C GLY A 260 23.27 -6.90 12.57
N LEU A 261 22.80 -7.77 11.68
CA LEU A 261 21.98 -8.93 12.03
C LEU A 261 22.85 -10.09 12.55
N VAL A 262 22.30 -10.81 13.52
CA VAL A 262 22.83 -12.13 13.92
C VAL A 262 22.25 -13.20 13.01
N ILE A 263 23.12 -13.87 12.26
CA ILE A 263 22.73 -14.89 11.28
C ILE A 263 23.38 -16.22 11.63
N THR A 264 22.58 -17.26 11.62
CA THR A 264 23.02 -18.63 11.84
C THR A 264 22.66 -19.53 10.66
N HIS A 265 23.39 -20.62 10.49
CA HIS A 265 23.14 -21.63 9.47
C HIS A 265 22.90 -22.97 10.15
N ALA A 266 21.78 -23.57 9.89
CA ALA A 266 21.40 -24.84 10.54
C ALA A 266 20.87 -25.85 9.52
N ASP A 267 21.26 -27.09 9.70
CA ASP A 267 20.46 -28.23 9.21
C ASP A 267 19.25 -28.39 10.16
N PRO A 268 18.06 -28.79 9.68
CA PRO A 268 16.89 -28.99 10.52
C PRO A 268 17.13 -29.85 11.78
N ARG A 269 18.06 -30.80 11.69
CA ARG A 269 18.45 -31.73 12.78
C ARG A 269 19.29 -31.09 13.89
N GLU A 270 19.92 -29.94 13.63
CA GLU A 270 20.76 -29.19 14.57
C GLU A 270 19.95 -28.20 15.44
N LEU A 271 18.70 -27.92 15.06
CA LEU A 271 17.83 -27.04 15.82
C LEU A 271 17.33 -27.71 17.10
N SER A 272 17.26 -26.97 18.18
CA SER A 272 16.77 -27.44 19.48
C SER A 272 15.64 -26.56 20.03
N LEU A 273 14.70 -27.17 20.76
CA LEU A 273 13.64 -26.48 21.47
C LEU A 273 14.00 -26.41 22.97
N LYS A 274 14.11 -25.17 23.49
CA LYS A 274 14.40 -24.91 24.92
C LYS A 274 13.34 -23.95 25.46
N ASN A 275 12.54 -24.38 26.42
CA ASN A 275 11.46 -23.57 27.04
C ASN A 275 10.45 -22.96 26.03
N GLY A 276 10.14 -23.68 24.94
CA GLY A 276 9.23 -23.22 23.88
C GLY A 276 9.90 -22.33 22.82
N GLU A 277 11.16 -21.97 22.97
CA GLU A 277 11.92 -21.19 21.99
C GLU A 277 12.88 -22.06 21.19
N VAL A 278 13.07 -21.70 19.92
CA VAL A 278 13.96 -22.44 19.00
C VAL A 278 15.36 -21.83 19.05
N TYR A 279 16.37 -22.71 19.12
CA TYR A 279 17.78 -22.34 19.18
C TYR A 279 18.62 -23.13 18.17
N TYR A 280 19.65 -22.47 17.65
CA TYR A 280 20.83 -23.10 17.07
C TYR A 280 22.03 -22.88 18.02
N GLY A 281 22.52 -23.95 18.65
CA GLY A 281 23.48 -23.81 19.74
C GLY A 281 22.89 -23.01 20.90
N ASP A 282 23.48 -21.84 21.18
CA ASP A 282 23.02 -20.88 22.18
C ASP A 282 22.32 -19.65 21.58
N THR A 283 22.26 -19.53 20.25
CA THR A 283 21.59 -18.44 19.55
C THR A 283 20.12 -18.75 19.34
N ARG A 284 19.25 -17.86 19.80
CA ARG A 284 17.79 -17.95 19.54
C ARG A 284 17.53 -17.72 18.05
N VAL A 285 16.62 -18.46 17.48
CA VAL A 285 16.14 -18.25 16.11
C VAL A 285 14.83 -17.49 16.16
N ASP A 286 14.78 -16.26 15.68
CA ASP A 286 13.55 -15.44 15.62
C ASP A 286 12.80 -15.66 14.32
N VAL A 287 13.49 -15.60 13.19
CA VAL A 287 12.97 -15.84 11.85
C VAL A 287 13.89 -16.78 11.10
N ALA A 288 13.34 -17.63 10.27
CA ALA A 288 14.12 -18.52 9.42
C ALA A 288 13.76 -18.33 7.93
N TYR A 289 14.76 -18.55 7.07
CA TYR A 289 14.59 -18.75 5.64
C TYR A 289 15.11 -20.14 5.30
N ARG A 290 14.33 -20.92 4.55
CA ARG A 290 14.60 -22.35 4.35
C ARG A 290 14.86 -22.70 2.89
N ASP A 291 15.71 -23.69 2.72
CA ASP A 291 15.98 -24.39 1.44
C ASP A 291 15.58 -25.89 1.51
N TYR A 292 14.74 -26.27 2.45
CA TYR A 292 14.11 -27.59 2.59
C TYR A 292 12.62 -27.50 2.28
N GLU A 293 12.11 -28.38 1.42
CA GLU A 293 10.67 -28.55 1.29
C GLU A 293 10.11 -29.36 2.46
N THR A 294 8.78 -29.29 2.67
CA THR A 294 8.10 -30.10 3.71
C THR A 294 8.35 -31.59 3.51
N ARG A 295 8.39 -32.07 2.25
CA ARG A 295 8.68 -33.50 1.97
C ARG A 295 10.05 -33.94 2.50
N ASP A 296 11.06 -33.09 2.36
CA ASP A 296 12.42 -33.36 2.80
C ASP A 296 12.49 -33.41 4.33
N ILE A 297 11.79 -32.47 4.99
CA ILE A 297 11.67 -32.45 6.45
C ILE A 297 10.98 -33.72 6.96
N LEU A 298 9.90 -34.16 6.31
CA LEU A 298 9.20 -35.39 6.65
C LEU A 298 10.09 -36.62 6.40
N GLU A 299 10.96 -36.59 5.40
CA GLU A 299 11.95 -37.65 5.18
C GLU A 299 12.99 -37.71 6.31
N LEU A 300 13.54 -36.56 6.70
CA LEU A 300 14.45 -36.46 7.86
C LEU A 300 13.79 -36.96 9.16
N GLU A 301 12.49 -36.66 9.38
CA GLU A 301 11.73 -37.18 10.52
C GLU A 301 11.58 -38.71 10.48
N ARG A 302 11.34 -39.29 9.30
CA ARG A 302 11.24 -40.73 9.10
C ARG A 302 12.59 -41.41 9.35
N GLU A 303 13.65 -40.88 8.80
CA GLU A 303 15.04 -41.38 9.01
C GLU A 303 15.47 -41.26 10.47
N GLY A 304 15.17 -40.17 11.13
CA GLY A 304 15.50 -39.92 12.53
C GLY A 304 14.56 -40.63 13.52
N GLY A 305 13.46 -41.24 13.08
CA GLY A 305 12.46 -41.91 13.87
C GLY A 305 11.72 -41.04 14.90
N LYS A 306 11.77 -39.70 14.74
CA LYS A 306 11.13 -38.73 15.64
C LYS A 306 10.83 -37.41 14.93
N PRO A 307 9.78 -36.69 15.36
CA PRO A 307 9.50 -35.35 14.85
C PRO A 307 10.61 -34.36 15.10
N LEU A 308 10.85 -33.45 14.16
CA LEU A 308 11.75 -32.29 14.31
C LEU A 308 10.99 -31.13 14.97
N GLU A 309 10.77 -31.24 16.29
CA GLU A 309 9.88 -30.31 17.03
C GLU A 309 10.29 -28.84 16.91
N ALA A 310 11.59 -28.52 16.78
CA ALA A 310 12.05 -27.16 16.54
C ALA A 310 11.57 -26.62 15.20
N MET A 311 11.66 -27.42 14.11
CA MET A 311 11.12 -27.06 12.81
C MET A 311 9.60 -26.90 12.84
N ARG A 312 8.90 -27.86 13.46
CA ARG A 312 7.44 -27.80 13.61
C ARG A 312 7.00 -26.54 14.37
N THR A 313 7.77 -26.12 15.37
CA THR A 313 7.51 -24.87 16.12
C THR A 313 7.69 -23.64 15.26
N LEU A 314 8.78 -23.55 14.45
CA LEU A 314 8.98 -22.43 13.53
C LEU A 314 7.82 -22.30 12.52
N PHE A 315 7.36 -23.41 11.95
CA PHE A 315 6.20 -23.39 11.05
C PHE A 315 4.92 -22.98 11.77
N ARG A 316 4.58 -23.62 12.90
CA ARG A 316 3.34 -23.37 13.64
C ARG A 316 3.23 -21.92 14.13
N GLU A 317 4.35 -21.31 14.52
CA GLU A 317 4.43 -19.93 14.98
C GLU A 317 4.62 -18.91 13.85
N ASN A 318 4.56 -19.36 12.58
CA ASN A 318 4.77 -18.50 11.40
C ASN A 318 6.10 -17.74 11.45
N ARG A 319 7.18 -18.41 11.83
CA ARG A 319 8.53 -17.84 11.95
C ARG A 319 9.42 -18.10 10.73
N ILE A 320 8.86 -18.65 9.66
CA ILE A 320 9.58 -18.95 8.42
C ILE A 320 9.03 -18.06 7.29
N VAL A 321 9.91 -17.33 6.61
CA VAL A 321 9.56 -16.63 5.38
C VAL A 321 9.49 -17.65 4.24
N SER A 322 8.52 -17.48 3.36
CA SER A 322 8.06 -18.50 2.41
C SER A 322 7.68 -19.82 3.12
N SER A 323 6.95 -19.68 4.22
CA SER A 323 6.57 -20.78 5.10
C SER A 323 5.86 -21.93 4.35
N ILE A 324 4.60 -22.18 4.64
CA ILE A 324 3.80 -23.22 3.99
C ILE A 324 3.57 -22.92 2.50
N VAL A 325 3.48 -21.65 2.13
CA VAL A 325 3.32 -21.24 0.73
C VAL A 325 4.51 -21.66 -0.14
N GLY A 326 5.71 -21.76 0.43
CA GLY A 326 6.90 -22.23 -0.27
C GLY A 326 6.77 -23.65 -0.82
N ASP A 327 5.94 -24.49 -0.20
CA ASP A 327 5.66 -25.84 -0.69
C ASP A 327 4.63 -25.88 -1.84
N PHE A 328 4.07 -24.74 -2.23
CA PHE A 328 3.12 -24.56 -3.33
C PHE A 328 3.75 -23.98 -4.59
N ASP A 329 5.07 -24.07 -4.75
CA ASP A 329 5.79 -23.65 -5.95
C ASP A 329 5.69 -24.66 -7.12
N HIS A 330 4.65 -25.47 -7.09
CA HIS A 330 4.31 -26.38 -8.19
C HIS A 330 3.95 -25.58 -9.46
N LYS A 331 4.42 -26.03 -10.61
CA LYS A 331 4.05 -25.45 -11.91
C LYS A 331 2.55 -25.51 -12.18
N SER A 332 1.84 -26.47 -11.57
CA SER A 332 0.38 -26.57 -11.60
C SER A 332 -0.34 -25.40 -10.91
N GLY A 333 0.32 -24.61 -10.09
CA GLY A 333 -0.21 -23.35 -9.57
C GLY A 333 -0.66 -22.39 -10.67
N PHE A 334 0.04 -22.40 -11.81
CA PHE A 334 -0.35 -21.60 -12.96
C PHE A 334 -1.60 -22.11 -13.69
N GLU A 335 -2.02 -23.36 -13.49
CA GLU A 335 -3.33 -23.79 -13.93
C GLU A 335 -4.45 -23.03 -13.22
N LEU A 336 -4.34 -22.81 -11.91
CA LEU A 336 -5.32 -22.06 -11.14
C LEU A 336 -5.48 -20.61 -11.61
N LEU A 337 -4.39 -20.02 -12.10
CA LEU A 337 -4.36 -18.65 -12.63
C LEU A 337 -4.84 -18.55 -14.09
N THR A 338 -4.71 -19.65 -14.85
CA THR A 338 -4.99 -19.65 -16.31
C THR A 338 -6.19 -20.51 -16.72
N ASP A 339 -6.91 -21.12 -15.77
CA ASP A 339 -8.22 -21.73 -16.03
C ASP A 339 -9.33 -20.76 -15.63
N PRO A 340 -10.06 -20.16 -16.59
CA PRO A 340 -11.09 -19.17 -16.27
C PRO A 340 -12.14 -19.66 -15.28
N LEU A 341 -12.49 -20.95 -15.32
CA LEU A 341 -13.47 -21.56 -14.39
C LEU A 341 -13.02 -21.51 -12.92
N ILE A 342 -11.72 -21.40 -12.69
CA ILE A 342 -11.14 -21.33 -11.35
C ILE A 342 -10.68 -19.90 -11.05
N ALA A 343 -9.97 -19.27 -11.97
CA ALA A 343 -9.45 -17.94 -11.78
C ALA A 343 -10.57 -16.91 -11.49
N GLU A 344 -11.66 -16.91 -12.26
CA GLU A 344 -12.80 -16.02 -12.07
C GLU A 344 -13.56 -16.26 -10.74
N LYS A 345 -13.39 -17.42 -10.10
CA LYS A 345 -13.98 -17.73 -8.79
C LYS A 345 -13.25 -17.05 -7.64
N TYR A 346 -11.94 -16.79 -7.77
CA TYR A 346 -11.09 -16.38 -6.66
C TYR A 346 -10.39 -15.05 -6.87
N PHE A 347 -10.27 -14.56 -8.10
CA PHE A 347 -9.50 -13.37 -8.43
C PHE A 347 -10.37 -12.33 -9.11
N SER A 348 -9.97 -11.07 -9.00
CA SER A 348 -10.69 -9.98 -9.65
C SER A 348 -10.60 -10.09 -11.20
N PRO A 349 -11.54 -9.50 -11.95
CA PRO A 349 -11.47 -9.49 -13.41
C PRO A 349 -10.17 -8.87 -13.95
N ASP A 350 -9.57 -7.90 -13.24
CA ASP A 350 -8.31 -7.28 -13.62
C ASP A 350 -7.15 -8.25 -13.44
N ASP A 351 -7.12 -8.98 -12.31
CA ASP A 351 -6.12 -10.02 -12.06
C ASP A 351 -6.21 -11.13 -13.10
N VAL A 352 -7.41 -11.58 -13.41
CA VAL A 352 -7.62 -12.63 -14.43
C VAL A 352 -7.09 -12.17 -15.79
N ARG A 353 -7.37 -10.93 -16.21
CA ARG A 353 -6.81 -10.36 -17.44
C ARG A 353 -5.28 -10.27 -17.41
N LEU A 354 -4.71 -9.88 -16.25
CA LEU A 354 -3.27 -9.81 -16.06
C LEU A 354 -2.64 -11.21 -16.16
N PHE A 355 -3.25 -12.21 -15.53
CA PHE A 355 -2.77 -13.60 -15.59
C PHE A 355 -2.85 -14.15 -17.01
N GLU A 356 -3.94 -13.95 -17.73
CA GLU A 356 -4.09 -14.35 -19.12
C GLU A 356 -3.04 -13.70 -20.03
N ARG A 357 -2.68 -12.45 -19.77
CA ARG A 357 -1.67 -11.74 -20.56
C ARG A 357 -0.26 -12.23 -20.26
N HIS A 358 0.06 -12.52 -19.00
CA HIS A 358 1.45 -12.72 -18.58
C HIS A 358 1.80 -14.11 -18.08
N VAL A 359 0.85 -14.95 -17.68
CA VAL A 359 1.11 -16.33 -17.25
C VAL A 359 0.88 -17.28 -18.41
N LEU A 360 1.83 -18.17 -18.65
CA LEU A 360 1.68 -19.17 -19.71
C LEU A 360 0.56 -20.16 -19.35
N TRP A 361 -0.35 -20.38 -20.30
CA TRP A 361 -1.38 -21.40 -20.15
C TRP A 361 -0.75 -22.73 -19.73
N THR A 362 -1.21 -23.28 -18.63
CA THR A 362 -0.63 -24.47 -17.98
C THR A 362 -1.75 -25.41 -17.54
N ARG A 363 -1.58 -26.71 -17.74
CA ARG A 363 -2.53 -27.74 -17.27
C ARG A 363 -1.79 -28.97 -16.74
N VAL A 364 -2.29 -29.55 -15.64
CA VAL A 364 -1.83 -30.88 -15.18
C VAL A 364 -2.23 -31.94 -16.19
N VAL A 365 -1.25 -32.72 -16.66
CA VAL A 365 -1.45 -33.76 -17.65
C VAL A 365 -2.27 -34.92 -17.08
N SER A 366 -3.51 -35.05 -17.54
CA SER A 366 -4.41 -36.14 -17.17
C SER A 366 -5.52 -36.33 -18.20
N GLY A 367 -6.18 -37.48 -18.23
CA GLY A 367 -7.32 -37.73 -19.11
C GLY A 367 -8.58 -37.00 -18.64
N ARG A 368 -8.78 -35.76 -19.07
CA ARG A 368 -9.90 -34.90 -18.68
C ARG A 368 -10.25 -33.88 -19.76
N LYS A 369 -11.45 -33.30 -19.64
CA LYS A 369 -11.80 -32.07 -20.36
C LYS A 369 -11.36 -30.86 -19.55
N THR A 370 -10.87 -29.83 -20.20
CA THR A 370 -10.42 -28.57 -19.59
C THR A 370 -10.60 -27.41 -20.55
N THR A 371 -10.43 -26.18 -20.09
CA THR A 371 -10.39 -24.98 -20.95
C THR A 371 -9.04 -24.93 -21.69
N LEU A 372 -9.11 -24.95 -23.00
CA LEU A 372 -7.93 -24.88 -23.90
C LEU A 372 -7.49 -23.43 -24.11
N PRO A 373 -6.31 -23.16 -24.70
CA PRO A 373 -5.82 -21.79 -24.92
C PRO A 373 -6.76 -20.87 -25.71
N ASN A 374 -7.60 -21.44 -26.55
CA ASN A 374 -8.62 -20.70 -27.30
C ASN A 374 -9.94 -20.50 -26.52
N ARG A 375 -9.94 -20.72 -25.23
CA ARG A 375 -11.09 -20.65 -24.31
C ARG A 375 -12.24 -21.66 -24.62
N THR A 376 -12.04 -22.62 -25.47
CA THR A 376 -13.01 -23.71 -25.70
C THR A 376 -12.76 -24.89 -24.74
N SER A 377 -13.81 -25.60 -24.37
CA SER A 377 -13.65 -26.84 -23.62
C SER A 377 -13.30 -28.01 -24.54
N GLY A 378 -12.26 -28.77 -24.23
CA GLY A 378 -11.81 -29.90 -25.05
C GLY A 378 -11.07 -30.97 -24.25
N ASP A 379 -10.84 -32.14 -24.90
CA ASP A 379 -10.02 -33.20 -24.32
C ASP A 379 -8.56 -32.80 -24.29
N LEU A 380 -7.96 -32.80 -23.10
CA LEU A 380 -6.60 -32.34 -22.90
C LEU A 380 -5.57 -33.21 -23.60
N LEU A 381 -5.65 -34.52 -23.51
CA LEU A 381 -4.65 -35.43 -24.12
C LEU A 381 -4.72 -35.40 -25.64
N GLU A 382 -5.92 -35.28 -26.23
CA GLU A 382 -6.09 -35.08 -27.66
C GLU A 382 -5.49 -33.77 -28.10
N PHE A 383 -5.74 -32.69 -27.37
CA PHE A 383 -5.16 -31.38 -27.67
C PHE A 383 -3.62 -31.41 -27.63
N ILE A 384 -3.01 -32.04 -26.63
CA ILE A 384 -1.55 -32.13 -26.47
C ILE A 384 -0.93 -32.90 -27.65
N ARG A 385 -1.55 -34.00 -28.09
CA ARG A 385 -1.08 -34.79 -29.25
C ARG A 385 -1.08 -33.96 -30.53
N LYS A 386 -2.16 -33.19 -30.75
CA LYS A 386 -2.34 -32.42 -32.01
C LYS A 386 -1.49 -31.17 -32.10
N ASN A 387 -1.15 -30.56 -30.94
CA ASN A 387 -0.51 -29.23 -30.88
C ASN A 387 0.92 -29.28 -30.35
N ARG A 388 1.61 -30.42 -30.51
CA ARG A 388 2.96 -30.69 -30.00
C ARG A 388 3.92 -29.51 -30.15
N GLU A 389 3.99 -28.91 -31.32
CA GLU A 389 4.99 -27.89 -31.67
C GLU A 389 4.85 -26.59 -30.90
N THR A 390 3.68 -26.35 -30.33
CA THR A 390 3.37 -25.14 -29.53
C THR A 390 3.34 -25.40 -28.03
N LEU A 391 3.79 -26.58 -27.58
CA LEU A 391 3.66 -27.01 -26.18
C LEU A 391 5.00 -27.51 -25.63
N VAL A 392 5.10 -27.45 -24.30
CA VAL A 392 6.20 -27.97 -23.49
C VAL A 392 5.63 -28.91 -22.45
N LEU A 393 6.22 -30.08 -22.24
CA LEU A 393 5.93 -30.98 -21.13
C LEU A 393 7.01 -30.83 -20.07
N LYS A 394 6.60 -30.71 -18.82
CA LYS A 394 7.49 -30.49 -17.66
C LYS A 394 7.04 -31.35 -16.47
N PRO A 395 7.98 -31.97 -15.71
CA PRO A 395 7.64 -32.48 -14.39
C PRO A 395 7.10 -31.32 -13.50
N ASN A 396 6.04 -31.60 -12.76
CA ASN A 396 5.34 -30.57 -11.99
C ASN A 396 6.19 -29.97 -10.84
N ARG A 397 6.94 -30.83 -10.14
CA ARG A 397 7.69 -30.49 -8.92
C ARG A 397 9.21 -30.67 -9.06
N ALA A 398 9.75 -30.76 -10.29
CA ALA A 398 11.20 -30.85 -10.51
C ALA A 398 11.79 -29.45 -10.79
N TYR A 399 13.06 -29.29 -10.43
CA TYR A 399 13.83 -28.07 -10.57
C TYR A 399 14.94 -28.21 -11.62
N GLY A 400 15.65 -27.12 -11.90
CA GLY A 400 16.85 -27.14 -12.72
C GLY A 400 16.62 -27.43 -14.21
N GLY A 401 15.40 -27.43 -14.70
CA GLY A 401 15.06 -27.76 -16.10
C GLY A 401 15.18 -29.25 -16.44
N GLU A 402 15.30 -30.09 -15.45
CA GLU A 402 15.36 -31.56 -15.63
C GLU A 402 14.03 -32.10 -16.17
N GLY A 403 14.10 -33.01 -17.14
CA GLY A 403 12.93 -33.63 -17.72
C GLY A 403 12.07 -32.74 -18.63
N VAL A 404 12.47 -31.50 -18.90
CA VAL A 404 11.73 -30.59 -19.78
C VAL A 404 11.82 -31.04 -21.23
N ALA A 405 10.67 -31.29 -21.86
CA ALA A 405 10.58 -31.68 -23.27
C ALA A 405 9.90 -30.57 -24.09
N LEU A 406 10.65 -29.98 -25.02
CA LEU A 406 10.13 -28.99 -25.96
C LEU A 406 9.48 -29.74 -27.14
N GLY A 407 8.19 -29.56 -27.33
CA GLY A 407 7.46 -30.30 -28.36
C GLY A 407 7.95 -30.05 -29.78
N ALA A 408 8.38 -28.83 -30.12
CA ALA A 408 8.97 -28.50 -31.44
C ALA A 408 10.28 -29.26 -31.70
N GLY A 409 11.07 -29.58 -30.67
CA GLY A 409 12.34 -30.29 -30.78
C GLY A 409 12.25 -31.81 -30.58
N THR A 410 11.06 -32.35 -30.28
CA THR A 410 10.84 -33.77 -29.96
C THR A 410 10.10 -34.44 -31.10
N SER A 411 10.51 -35.65 -31.51
CA SER A 411 9.77 -36.41 -32.53
C SER A 411 8.36 -36.79 -32.05
N GLN A 412 7.42 -37.02 -33.00
CA GLN A 412 6.04 -37.39 -32.62
C GLN A 412 5.98 -38.67 -31.79
N ALA A 413 6.81 -39.67 -32.12
CA ALA A 413 6.82 -40.94 -31.36
C ALA A 413 7.35 -40.78 -29.95
N GLU A 414 8.39 -40.00 -29.75
CA GLU A 414 8.93 -39.68 -28.41
C GLU A 414 7.92 -38.83 -27.58
N TRP A 415 7.27 -37.86 -28.23
CA TRP A 415 6.26 -37.04 -27.61
C TRP A 415 5.07 -37.87 -27.10
N GLU A 416 4.57 -38.79 -27.89
CA GLU A 416 3.49 -39.70 -27.52
C GLU A 416 3.89 -40.63 -26.36
N LYS A 417 5.14 -41.11 -26.38
CA LYS A 417 5.69 -41.91 -25.27
C LYS A 417 5.76 -41.09 -23.99
N LEU A 418 6.29 -39.87 -24.03
CA LEU A 418 6.36 -38.94 -22.88
C LEU A 418 4.96 -38.59 -22.36
N LEU A 419 4.02 -38.29 -23.28
CA LEU A 419 2.65 -37.99 -22.91
C LEU A 419 1.96 -39.18 -22.26
N SER A 420 2.17 -40.40 -22.75
CA SER A 420 1.63 -41.63 -22.17
C SER A 420 2.21 -41.88 -20.77
N ASP A 421 3.52 -41.69 -20.62
CA ASP A 421 4.19 -41.80 -19.31
C ASP A 421 3.68 -40.73 -18.32
N ALA A 422 3.61 -39.48 -18.74
CA ALA A 422 3.08 -38.37 -17.93
C ALA A 422 1.62 -38.61 -17.50
N ALA A 423 0.76 -39.07 -18.40
CA ALA A 423 -0.62 -39.38 -18.11
C ALA A 423 -0.79 -40.54 -17.14
N SER A 424 0.11 -41.55 -17.22
CA SER A 424 0.09 -42.69 -16.26
C SER A 424 0.45 -42.28 -14.84
N LYS A 425 1.24 -41.22 -14.67
CA LYS A 425 1.71 -40.68 -13.40
C LYS A 425 0.79 -39.61 -12.80
N ALA A 426 -0.31 -39.28 -13.47
CA ALA A 426 -1.21 -38.19 -13.08
C ALA A 426 -1.80 -38.31 -11.67
N GLY A 427 -1.84 -39.52 -11.11
CA GLY A 427 -2.31 -39.82 -9.74
C GLY A 427 -1.29 -39.58 -8.65
N ASP A 428 0.00 -39.55 -9.01
CA ASP A 428 1.09 -39.39 -8.05
C ASP A 428 1.47 -37.91 -7.89
N PRO A 429 1.36 -37.33 -6.70
CA PRO A 429 1.70 -35.92 -6.47
C PRO A 429 3.14 -35.57 -6.86
N ASN A 430 4.09 -36.49 -6.63
CA ASN A 430 5.51 -36.23 -6.81
C ASN A 430 5.99 -36.51 -8.25
N LEU A 431 5.24 -37.30 -9.00
CA LEU A 431 5.58 -37.74 -10.36
C LEU A 431 4.68 -37.08 -11.43
N SER A 432 3.74 -36.23 -11.03
CA SER A 432 2.82 -35.56 -11.97
C SER A 432 3.56 -34.62 -12.93
N TRP A 433 2.98 -34.41 -14.09
CA TRP A 433 3.49 -33.55 -15.14
C TRP A 433 2.50 -32.44 -15.48
N VAL A 434 3.03 -31.33 -15.97
CA VAL A 434 2.23 -30.27 -16.57
C VAL A 434 2.55 -30.12 -18.05
N VAL A 435 1.56 -29.72 -18.83
CA VAL A 435 1.72 -29.19 -20.18
C VAL A 435 1.57 -27.68 -20.10
N GLN A 436 2.44 -26.96 -20.79
CA GLN A 436 2.45 -25.50 -20.82
C GLN A 436 2.57 -25.00 -22.26
N ALA A 437 1.95 -23.87 -22.57
CA ALA A 437 2.15 -23.21 -23.85
C ALA A 437 3.63 -22.82 -24.02
N ALA A 438 4.19 -23.12 -25.21
CA ALA A 438 5.53 -22.69 -25.54
C ALA A 438 5.57 -21.17 -25.76
N THR A 439 6.66 -20.53 -25.37
CA THR A 439 6.91 -19.12 -25.64
C THR A 439 8.25 -18.93 -26.34
N ARG A 440 8.37 -17.85 -27.07
CA ARG A 440 9.63 -17.49 -27.71
C ARG A 440 10.60 -16.91 -26.69
N LEU A 441 11.76 -17.55 -26.55
CA LEU A 441 12.84 -17.02 -25.73
C LEU A 441 13.54 -15.86 -26.43
N PRO A 442 13.84 -14.74 -25.77
CA PRO A 442 14.69 -13.68 -26.30
C PRO A 442 16.08 -14.23 -26.64
N VAL A 443 16.59 -13.87 -27.81
CA VAL A 443 17.95 -14.22 -28.25
C VAL A 443 18.79 -12.94 -28.20
N VAL A 444 19.83 -12.97 -27.39
CA VAL A 444 20.74 -11.84 -27.19
C VAL A 444 22.15 -12.21 -27.63
N GLU A 445 22.76 -11.33 -28.40
CA GLU A 445 24.17 -11.49 -28.85
C GLU A 445 25.10 -10.97 -27.76
N PHE A 446 26.03 -11.81 -27.31
CA PHE A 446 27.07 -11.43 -26.34
C PHE A 446 28.46 -11.60 -26.94
N PRO A 447 29.43 -10.72 -26.62
CA PRO A 447 30.84 -10.93 -26.91
C PRO A 447 31.37 -12.14 -26.14
N VAL A 448 31.99 -13.06 -26.82
CA VAL A 448 32.59 -14.28 -26.28
C VAL A 448 34.05 -14.35 -26.72
N VAL A 449 34.96 -14.54 -25.75
CA VAL A 449 36.40 -14.75 -26.03
C VAL A 449 36.62 -16.21 -26.43
N GLY A 450 37.07 -16.44 -27.68
CA GLY A 450 37.43 -17.76 -28.16
C GLY A 450 38.81 -18.22 -27.65
N ASN A 451 39.11 -19.50 -27.85
CA ASN A 451 40.39 -20.09 -27.46
C ASN A 451 41.59 -19.50 -28.21
N ASP A 452 41.34 -18.86 -29.36
CA ASP A 452 42.34 -18.15 -30.17
C ASP A 452 42.58 -16.70 -29.70
N GLY A 453 41.90 -16.25 -28.64
CA GLY A 453 41.99 -14.89 -28.10
C GLY A 453 41.21 -13.86 -28.92
N ARG A 454 40.41 -14.27 -29.92
CA ARG A 454 39.52 -13.39 -30.64
C ARG A 454 38.16 -13.32 -29.99
N VAL A 455 37.42 -12.23 -30.24
CA VAL A 455 36.07 -12.01 -29.73
C VAL A 455 35.03 -12.23 -30.83
N TYR A 456 34.06 -13.07 -30.53
CA TYR A 456 32.97 -13.42 -31.41
C TYR A 456 31.64 -12.97 -30.81
N GLY A 457 30.73 -12.43 -31.62
CA GLY A 457 29.33 -12.19 -31.23
C GLY A 457 28.56 -13.50 -31.30
N GLU A 458 28.19 -14.06 -30.15
CA GLU A 458 27.46 -15.33 -30.12
C GLU A 458 26.04 -15.15 -29.55
N PRO A 459 25.03 -15.85 -30.10
CA PRO A 459 23.65 -15.78 -29.66
C PRO A 459 23.43 -16.67 -28.44
N PHE A 460 22.71 -16.10 -27.44
CA PHE A 460 22.28 -16.80 -26.25
C PHE A 460 20.79 -16.56 -26.00
N TYR A 461 20.08 -17.56 -25.54
CA TYR A 461 18.75 -17.43 -24.97
C TYR A 461 18.87 -16.83 -23.60
N ALA A 462 17.95 -15.90 -23.25
CA ALA A 462 17.90 -15.24 -21.94
C ALA A 462 16.60 -15.57 -21.21
N VAL A 463 16.70 -15.86 -19.93
CA VAL A 463 15.58 -16.07 -18.99
C VAL A 463 15.84 -15.26 -17.75
N MET A 464 14.82 -14.56 -17.27
CA MET A 464 14.88 -13.69 -16.11
C MET A 464 14.12 -14.32 -14.95
N GLY A 465 14.67 -14.25 -13.76
CA GLY A 465 14.03 -14.63 -12.53
C GLY A 465 13.81 -13.37 -11.67
N PHE A 466 12.57 -12.90 -11.61
CA PHE A 466 12.23 -11.70 -10.86
C PHE A 466 11.88 -12.04 -9.41
N ALA A 467 12.51 -11.34 -8.46
CA ALA A 467 12.26 -11.47 -7.03
C ALA A 467 11.57 -10.20 -6.50
N PRO A 468 10.23 -10.15 -6.51
CA PRO A 468 9.48 -8.99 -6.06
C PRO A 468 9.41 -8.93 -4.54
N THR A 469 9.48 -7.73 -4.00
CA THR A 469 9.17 -7.38 -2.61
C THR A 469 8.35 -6.10 -2.59
N ASP A 470 7.74 -5.74 -1.48
CA ASP A 470 6.99 -4.48 -1.36
C ASP A 470 7.88 -3.24 -1.60
N ASN A 471 9.19 -3.37 -1.42
CA ASN A 471 10.16 -2.29 -1.52
C ASN A 471 10.91 -2.23 -2.87
N GLY A 472 10.70 -3.20 -3.76
CA GLY A 472 11.37 -3.24 -5.05
C GLY A 472 11.46 -4.63 -5.65
N ILE A 473 12.25 -4.74 -6.71
CA ILE A 473 12.38 -5.98 -7.48
C ILE A 473 13.84 -6.31 -7.76
N GLY A 474 14.27 -7.51 -7.41
CA GLY A 474 15.55 -8.10 -7.83
C GLY A 474 15.39 -8.88 -9.16
N CYS A 475 16.49 -9.11 -9.85
CA CYS A 475 16.48 -9.92 -11.07
C CYS A 475 17.73 -10.79 -11.21
N LEU A 476 17.54 -12.11 -11.35
CA LEU A 476 18.57 -13.03 -11.79
C LEU A 476 18.42 -13.28 -13.29
N CYS A 477 19.29 -12.74 -14.12
CA CYS A 477 19.28 -13.00 -15.55
C CYS A 477 20.24 -14.16 -15.90
N ARG A 478 19.68 -15.26 -16.40
CA ARG A 478 20.40 -16.45 -16.82
C ARG A 478 20.43 -16.53 -18.35
N VAL A 479 21.57 -16.95 -18.91
CA VAL A 479 21.74 -17.08 -20.35
C VAL A 479 22.34 -18.41 -20.71
N SER A 480 21.97 -18.98 -21.87
CA SER A 480 22.50 -20.25 -22.40
C SER A 480 22.41 -20.31 -23.91
N GLN A 481 23.28 -21.04 -24.53
CA GLN A 481 23.17 -21.40 -25.96
C GLN A 481 22.10 -22.47 -26.21
N LYS A 482 21.62 -23.13 -25.17
CA LYS A 482 20.52 -24.11 -25.23
C LYS A 482 19.20 -23.45 -24.84
N GLN A 483 18.09 -23.92 -25.40
CA GLN A 483 16.74 -23.39 -25.07
C GLN A 483 16.29 -23.70 -23.64
N VAL A 484 16.81 -24.75 -23.00
CA VAL A 484 16.64 -24.96 -21.55
C VAL A 484 17.76 -24.18 -20.85
N VAL A 485 17.41 -23.00 -20.36
CA VAL A 485 18.37 -22.03 -19.80
C VAL A 485 18.56 -22.29 -18.32
N ASN A 486 19.72 -22.79 -17.91
CA ASN A 486 20.09 -22.95 -16.52
C ASN A 486 21.62 -22.78 -16.31
N VAL A 487 22.02 -22.16 -15.21
CA VAL A 487 23.43 -22.05 -14.77
C VAL A 487 23.98 -23.45 -14.46
N ALA A 488 23.18 -24.31 -13.84
CA ALA A 488 23.54 -25.70 -13.54
C ALA A 488 23.93 -26.52 -14.79
N GLN A 489 23.52 -26.13 -16.01
CA GLN A 489 23.80 -26.81 -17.26
C GLN A 489 24.80 -26.04 -18.16
N HIS A 490 25.85 -25.44 -17.57
CA HIS A 490 26.87 -24.62 -18.25
C HIS A 490 26.33 -23.32 -18.89
N GLY A 491 25.26 -22.74 -18.35
CA GLY A 491 24.83 -21.39 -18.64
C GLY A 491 25.74 -20.34 -18.01
N GLY A 492 25.42 -19.07 -18.26
CA GLY A 492 26.07 -17.92 -17.64
C GLY A 492 25.05 -16.97 -17.05
N MET A 493 25.55 -15.91 -16.41
CA MET A 493 24.76 -14.80 -15.91
C MET A 493 25.03 -13.53 -16.72
N ALA A 494 23.99 -12.76 -17.02
CA ALA A 494 24.10 -11.42 -17.55
C ALA A 494 23.63 -10.42 -16.47
N ALA A 495 24.37 -9.35 -16.27
CA ALA A 495 23.91 -8.25 -15.41
C ALA A 495 22.72 -7.55 -16.10
N LEU A 496 21.62 -7.36 -15.38
CA LEU A 496 20.52 -6.49 -15.80
C LEU A 496 20.72 -5.13 -15.14
N LEU A 497 21.08 -4.12 -15.91
CA LEU A 497 21.32 -2.77 -15.41
C LEU A 497 20.16 -1.86 -15.80
N VAL A 498 19.96 -0.81 -15.01
CA VAL A 498 18.97 0.22 -15.30
C VAL A 498 19.60 1.27 -16.22
N ALA A 499 18.84 1.75 -17.19
CA ALA A 499 19.32 2.80 -18.06
C ALA A 499 18.25 3.88 -18.30
N GLU A 500 18.72 5.09 -18.49
CA GLU A 500 17.90 6.20 -18.96
C GLU A 500 17.62 6.07 -20.48
N PRO A 501 16.42 6.43 -20.96
CA PRO A 501 16.16 6.49 -22.38
C PRO A 501 17.18 7.38 -23.10
N PRO A 502 17.71 6.96 -24.27
CA PRO A 502 18.58 7.82 -25.07
C PRO A 502 17.92 9.17 -25.37
N LYS A 503 18.69 10.26 -25.30
CA LYS A 503 18.16 11.63 -25.46
C LYS A 503 17.48 11.87 -26.81
N ASP A 504 17.84 11.13 -27.83
CA ASP A 504 17.31 11.15 -29.20
C ASP A 504 16.02 10.29 -29.37
N LEU A 505 15.77 9.37 -28.43
CA LEU A 505 14.55 8.57 -28.35
C LEU A 505 13.74 8.85 -27.07
N ARG A 506 14.17 9.75 -26.22
CA ARG A 506 13.23 10.42 -25.32
C ARG A 506 12.13 10.95 -26.20
N SER A 507 10.96 10.34 -26.13
CA SER A 507 9.77 10.52 -26.98
C SER A 507 9.90 11.71 -27.95
N PRO A 508 9.78 11.59 -29.29
CA PRO A 508 10.03 12.69 -30.22
C PRO A 508 9.38 13.88 -29.54
N ARG A 509 10.17 14.87 -29.12
CA ARG A 509 9.71 15.92 -28.21
C ARG A 509 8.25 16.16 -28.52
N ARG A 510 7.31 15.63 -27.69
CA ARG A 510 6.00 16.28 -27.65
C ARG A 510 6.42 17.71 -27.66
N SER A 511 6.12 18.45 -28.70
CA SER A 511 6.63 19.82 -28.79
C SER A 511 6.30 20.40 -27.42
N GLN A 512 7.22 21.06 -26.73
CA GLN A 512 6.95 21.68 -25.43
C GLN A 512 5.58 22.32 -25.41
N ALA A 513 5.15 22.87 -26.56
CA ALA A 513 3.81 23.35 -26.84
C ALA A 513 2.70 22.31 -26.72
N ARG A 514 2.92 21.00 -27.02
CA ARG A 514 1.87 19.96 -26.91
C ARG A 514 1.77 19.44 -25.48
N ASP A 515 2.90 19.24 -24.79
CA ASP A 515 2.90 18.87 -23.37
C ASP A 515 2.32 20.01 -22.52
N GLU A 516 2.64 21.24 -22.82
CA GLU A 516 2.00 22.43 -22.23
C GLU A 516 0.50 22.47 -22.55
N SER A 517 0.09 22.07 -23.76
CA SER A 517 -1.33 22.02 -24.16
C SER A 517 -2.11 20.92 -23.44
N VAL A 518 -1.54 19.70 -23.32
CA VAL A 518 -2.16 18.59 -22.56
C VAL A 518 -2.21 18.90 -21.08
N ARG A 519 -1.12 19.40 -20.51
CA ARG A 519 -1.07 19.84 -19.11
C ARG A 519 -2.09 20.96 -18.84
N ALA A 520 -2.20 21.95 -19.73
CA ALA A 520 -3.17 23.01 -19.62
C ALA A 520 -4.62 22.48 -19.72
N ALA A 521 -4.88 21.54 -20.64
CA ALA A 521 -6.19 20.92 -20.78
C ALA A 521 -6.57 20.09 -19.55
N LEU A 522 -5.65 19.28 -19.02
CA LEU A 522 -5.88 18.50 -17.80
C LEU A 522 -6.11 19.40 -16.58
N ARG A 523 -5.30 20.47 -16.43
CA ARG A 523 -5.49 21.46 -15.37
C ARG A 523 -6.82 22.18 -15.48
N ALA A 524 -7.29 22.44 -16.69
CA ALA A 524 -8.62 23.03 -16.90
C ALA A 524 -9.73 22.09 -16.44
N GLU A 525 -9.67 20.78 -16.74
CA GLU A 525 -10.65 19.80 -16.26
C GLU A 525 -10.59 19.65 -14.72
N ILE A 526 -9.41 19.62 -14.13
CA ILE A 526 -9.24 19.59 -12.67
C ILE A 526 -9.84 20.87 -12.05
N ALA A 527 -9.53 22.03 -12.61
CA ALA A 527 -10.06 23.32 -12.13
C ALA A 527 -11.60 23.35 -12.21
N GLU A 528 -12.21 22.82 -13.29
CA GLU A 528 -13.68 22.72 -13.37
C GLU A 528 -14.26 21.80 -12.29
N LEU A 529 -13.66 20.65 -12.01
CA LEU A 529 -14.06 19.80 -10.89
C LEU A 529 -13.96 20.57 -9.56
N ARG A 530 -12.86 21.29 -9.32
CA ARG A 530 -12.67 22.09 -8.10
C ARG A 530 -13.66 23.25 -7.99
N HIS A 531 -14.03 23.89 -9.10
CA HIS A 531 -15.06 24.94 -9.09
C HIS A 531 -16.45 24.38 -8.76
N LEU A 532 -16.77 23.17 -9.22
CA LEU A 532 -18.01 22.48 -8.86
C LEU A 532 -18.01 22.10 -7.38
N ASP A 533 -16.89 21.57 -6.85
CA ASP A 533 -16.73 21.29 -5.43
C ASP A 533 -16.92 22.54 -4.57
N ALA A 534 -16.28 23.64 -4.95
CA ALA A 534 -16.42 24.93 -4.26
C ALA A 534 -17.87 25.44 -4.27
N ALA A 535 -18.58 25.31 -5.39
CA ALA A 535 -19.98 25.70 -5.51
C ALA A 535 -20.88 24.85 -4.61
N ILE A 536 -20.71 23.53 -4.60
CA ILE A 536 -21.43 22.59 -3.73
C ILE A 536 -21.16 22.94 -2.26
N THR A 537 -19.88 23.14 -1.92
CA THR A 537 -19.48 23.51 -0.56
C THR A 537 -20.13 24.81 -0.08
N LEU A 538 -20.22 25.82 -0.94
CA LEU A 538 -20.91 27.09 -0.62
C LEU A 538 -22.43 26.90 -0.42
N LEU A 539 -23.07 26.03 -1.21
CA LEU A 539 -24.48 25.68 -1.03
C LEU A 539 -24.71 24.99 0.32
N ASN A 540 -23.84 24.05 0.68
CA ASN A 540 -23.90 23.34 1.96
C ASN A 540 -23.64 24.30 3.15
N TRP A 541 -22.68 25.23 2.99
CA TRP A 541 -22.44 26.25 4.02
C TRP A 541 -23.67 27.14 4.24
N ASP A 542 -24.36 27.59 3.16
CA ASP A 542 -25.56 28.37 3.26
C ASP A 542 -26.70 27.59 3.91
N GLU A 543 -26.82 26.27 3.61
CA GLU A 543 -27.82 25.39 4.20
C GLU A 543 -27.70 25.33 5.73
N GLU A 544 -26.49 25.25 6.26
CA GLU A 544 -26.19 25.12 7.67
C GLU A 544 -26.20 26.47 8.43
N THR A 545 -26.24 27.61 7.71
CA THR A 545 -26.10 28.93 8.32
C THR A 545 -27.30 29.86 8.06
N TYR A 546 -27.58 30.23 6.81
CA TYR A 546 -28.49 31.31 6.47
C TYR A 546 -29.67 30.89 5.59
N LEU A 547 -29.78 29.62 5.17
CA LEU A 547 -30.83 29.15 4.28
C LEU A 547 -32.24 29.37 4.89
N PRO A 548 -33.18 30.01 4.20
CA PRO A 548 -34.55 30.07 4.66
C PRO A 548 -35.15 28.66 4.81
N PRO A 549 -35.88 28.35 5.91
CA PRO A 549 -36.30 26.97 6.21
C PRO A 549 -37.13 26.28 5.13
N ARG A 550 -37.83 27.05 4.28
CA ARG A 550 -38.65 26.52 3.17
C ARG A 550 -37.87 26.25 1.89
N ALA A 551 -36.61 26.69 1.82
CA ALA A 551 -35.77 26.51 0.61
C ALA A 551 -34.95 25.20 0.65
N ARG A 552 -35.07 24.37 1.70
CA ARG A 552 -34.23 23.17 1.89
C ARG A 552 -34.35 22.18 0.75
N ASP A 553 -35.59 21.89 0.30
CA ASP A 553 -35.81 20.95 -0.81
C ASP A 553 -35.18 21.47 -2.12
N GLU A 554 -35.42 22.76 -2.44
CA GLU A 554 -34.82 23.40 -3.62
C GLU A 554 -33.28 23.41 -3.55
N ARG A 555 -32.68 23.59 -2.35
CA ARG A 555 -31.23 23.56 -2.15
C ARG A 555 -30.70 22.15 -2.40
N GLY A 556 -31.37 21.11 -1.90
CA GLY A 556 -31.02 19.72 -2.17
C GLY A 556 -31.02 19.38 -3.67
N GLU A 557 -32.03 19.86 -4.44
CA GLU A 557 -32.08 19.68 -5.88
C GLU A 557 -30.93 20.41 -6.60
N GLN A 558 -30.56 21.63 -6.14
CA GLN A 558 -29.48 22.42 -6.71
C GLN A 558 -28.12 21.72 -6.48
N ALA A 559 -27.85 21.27 -5.24
CA ALA A 559 -26.64 20.56 -4.89
C ALA A 559 -26.52 19.23 -5.66
N GLY A 560 -27.60 18.44 -5.70
CA GLY A 560 -27.66 17.19 -6.44
C GLY A 560 -27.42 17.34 -7.94
N THR A 561 -27.86 18.46 -8.53
CA THR A 561 -27.58 18.77 -9.94
C THR A 561 -26.09 19.00 -10.17
N LEU A 562 -25.44 19.78 -9.31
CA LEU A 562 -24.00 20.05 -9.41
C LEU A 562 -23.17 18.78 -9.16
N GLU A 563 -23.54 17.95 -8.20
CA GLU A 563 -22.91 16.65 -7.95
C GLU A 563 -23.01 15.72 -9.16
N ALA A 564 -24.17 15.66 -9.82
CA ALA A 564 -24.34 14.86 -11.03
C ALA A 564 -23.44 15.35 -12.18
N ILE A 565 -23.32 16.67 -12.37
CA ILE A 565 -22.42 17.27 -13.37
C ILE A 565 -20.97 16.93 -13.03
N ARG A 566 -20.57 17.09 -11.77
CA ARG A 566 -19.24 16.76 -11.28
C ARG A 566 -18.90 15.30 -11.52
N HIS A 567 -19.79 14.38 -11.14
CA HIS A 567 -19.60 12.95 -11.36
C HIS A 567 -19.44 12.61 -12.84
N ALA A 568 -20.32 13.12 -13.72
CA ALA A 568 -20.22 12.89 -15.14
C ALA A 568 -18.87 13.38 -15.73
N ARG A 569 -18.34 14.49 -15.24
CA ARG A 569 -17.02 14.98 -15.63
C ARG A 569 -15.90 14.07 -15.13
N LEU A 570 -15.95 13.68 -13.87
CA LEU A 570 -14.93 12.82 -13.24
C LEU A 570 -14.81 11.47 -13.97
N VAL A 571 -15.92 10.88 -14.40
CA VAL A 571 -15.92 9.57 -15.08
C VAL A 571 -15.83 9.66 -16.61
N SER A 572 -15.69 10.86 -17.19
CA SER A 572 -15.65 11.05 -18.64
C SER A 572 -14.43 10.40 -19.30
N ASP A 573 -14.62 9.91 -20.55
CA ASP A 573 -13.52 9.37 -21.37
C ASP A 573 -12.48 10.45 -21.66
N ARG A 574 -12.92 11.69 -21.89
CA ARG A 574 -12.02 12.83 -22.10
C ARG A 574 -11.03 13.03 -20.97
N LEU A 575 -11.49 12.94 -19.71
CA LEU A 575 -10.60 13.06 -18.57
C LEU A 575 -9.63 11.87 -18.50
N ALA A 576 -10.11 10.66 -18.79
CA ALA A 576 -9.25 9.46 -18.87
C ALA A 576 -8.14 9.63 -19.91
N ASP A 577 -8.47 10.06 -21.11
CA ASP A 577 -7.51 10.29 -22.20
C ASP A 577 -6.45 11.33 -21.79
N LEU A 578 -6.88 12.45 -21.19
CA LEU A 578 -5.96 13.50 -20.72
C LEU A 578 -5.05 13.00 -19.59
N MET A 579 -5.56 12.15 -18.69
CA MET A 579 -4.76 11.54 -17.61
C MET A 579 -3.72 10.55 -18.18
N GLU A 580 -4.07 9.80 -19.21
CA GLU A 580 -3.13 8.90 -19.91
C GLU A 580 -2.10 9.72 -20.70
N GLU A 581 -2.53 10.75 -21.40
CA GLU A 581 -1.64 11.62 -22.17
C GLU A 581 -0.65 12.39 -21.27
N ALA A 582 -1.05 12.77 -20.06
CA ALA A 582 -0.20 13.44 -19.09
C ALA A 582 0.69 12.46 -18.28
N ALA A 583 0.41 11.16 -18.32
CA ALA A 583 1.22 10.16 -17.63
C ALA A 583 2.63 10.12 -18.25
N GLY A 584 3.65 10.38 -17.44
CA GLY A 584 5.04 10.43 -17.90
C GLY A 584 5.61 11.84 -18.07
N ASP A 585 4.85 12.88 -17.71
CA ASP A 585 5.36 14.20 -17.49
C ASP A 585 6.19 14.19 -16.19
N GLY A 586 7.47 14.40 -16.22
CA GLY A 586 8.39 14.31 -15.08
C GLY A 586 8.15 15.34 -13.94
N ASP A 587 6.99 15.99 -13.91
CA ASP A 587 6.55 16.89 -12.84
C ASP A 587 5.97 16.09 -11.66
N ALA A 588 6.65 16.12 -10.50
CA ALA A 588 6.24 15.39 -9.31
C ALA A 588 4.87 15.83 -8.76
N ALA A 589 4.52 17.11 -8.86
CA ALA A 589 3.23 17.62 -8.44
C ALA A 589 2.11 17.08 -9.33
N LEU A 590 2.28 17.13 -10.65
CA LEU A 590 1.34 16.56 -11.60
C LEU A 590 1.20 15.03 -11.45
N ALA A 591 2.29 14.33 -11.21
CA ALA A 591 2.26 12.88 -10.94
C ALA A 591 1.42 12.56 -9.71
N ARG A 592 1.52 13.38 -8.65
CA ARG A 592 0.68 13.23 -7.46
C ARG A 592 -0.78 13.57 -7.74
N GLU A 593 -1.09 14.63 -8.47
CA GLU A 593 -2.47 14.97 -8.88
C GLU A 593 -3.08 13.83 -9.70
N LEU A 594 -2.35 13.25 -10.64
CA LEU A 594 -2.79 12.10 -11.43
C LEU A 594 -3.04 10.86 -10.55
N PHE A 595 -2.23 10.64 -9.53
CA PHE A 595 -2.47 9.57 -8.56
C PHE A 595 -3.80 9.78 -7.80
N LEU A 596 -4.04 10.99 -7.29
CA LEU A 596 -5.26 11.34 -6.56
C LEU A 596 -6.48 11.22 -7.46
N LEU A 597 -6.41 11.76 -8.65
CA LEU A 597 -7.49 11.74 -9.63
C LEU A 597 -7.83 10.31 -10.09
N ARG A 598 -6.80 9.46 -10.30
CA ARG A 598 -7.01 8.03 -10.60
C ARG A 598 -7.72 7.30 -9.47
N ARG A 599 -7.32 7.58 -8.24
CA ARG A 599 -7.95 6.99 -7.06
C ARG A 599 -9.43 7.39 -6.96
N GLU A 600 -9.72 8.68 -7.09
CA GLU A 600 -11.09 9.20 -7.04
C GLU A 600 -11.95 8.64 -8.16
N ARG A 601 -11.44 8.66 -9.41
CA ARG A 601 -12.12 8.09 -10.57
C ARG A 601 -12.33 6.57 -10.42
N LYS A 602 -11.33 5.82 -9.91
CA LYS A 602 -11.46 4.38 -9.63
C LYS A 602 -12.63 4.12 -8.68
N SER A 603 -12.71 4.86 -7.58
CA SER A 603 -13.80 4.74 -6.60
C SER A 603 -15.16 5.08 -7.21
N ALA A 604 -15.23 6.14 -8.02
CA ALA A 604 -16.46 6.56 -8.70
C ALA A 604 -16.95 5.53 -9.72
N LEU A 605 -16.07 4.83 -10.41
CA LEU A 605 -16.38 3.79 -11.39
C LEU A 605 -16.66 2.40 -10.77
N ALA A 606 -16.07 2.12 -9.60
CA ALA A 606 -16.20 0.83 -8.95
C ALA A 606 -17.61 0.58 -8.38
N VAL A 607 -18.30 1.64 -7.95
CA VAL A 607 -19.62 1.53 -7.33
C VAL A 607 -20.72 1.67 -8.37
N PRO A 608 -21.56 0.64 -8.61
CA PRO A 608 -22.65 0.73 -9.58
C PRO A 608 -23.63 1.87 -9.25
N GLU A 609 -24.14 2.57 -10.28
CA GLU A 609 -25.11 3.67 -10.13
C GLU A 609 -26.37 3.25 -9.34
N SER A 610 -26.82 2.00 -9.52
CA SER A 610 -27.94 1.44 -8.76
C SER A 610 -27.65 1.35 -7.26
N LEU A 611 -26.42 1.02 -6.87
CA LEU A 611 -26.01 0.96 -5.47
C LEU A 611 -25.87 2.38 -4.89
N VAL A 612 -25.31 3.33 -5.64
CA VAL A 612 -25.24 4.75 -5.24
C VAL A 612 -26.62 5.30 -4.95
N ARG A 613 -27.58 5.06 -5.85
CA ARG A 613 -28.98 5.50 -5.68
C ARG A 613 -29.65 4.84 -4.48
N ALA A 614 -29.53 3.51 -4.36
CA ALA A 614 -30.10 2.76 -3.24
C ALA A 614 -29.53 3.23 -1.89
N LEU A 615 -28.24 3.53 -1.84
CA LEU A 615 -27.60 4.04 -0.63
C LEU A 615 -28.07 5.45 -0.28
N ALA A 616 -28.25 6.34 -1.26
CA ALA A 616 -28.79 7.69 -1.06
C ALA A 616 -30.24 7.64 -0.52
N GLU A 617 -31.09 6.81 -1.10
CA GLU A 617 -32.46 6.60 -0.60
C GLU A 617 -32.48 6.02 0.83
N ALA A 618 -31.64 5.01 1.09
CA ALA A 618 -31.53 4.39 2.42
C ALA A 618 -31.05 5.39 3.48
N ARG A 619 -30.06 6.24 3.15
CA ARG A 619 -29.57 7.31 4.04
C ARG A 619 -30.66 8.32 4.38
N SER A 620 -31.42 8.79 3.39
CA SER A 620 -32.52 9.71 3.61
C SER A 620 -33.59 9.13 4.55
N HIS A 621 -33.99 7.87 4.34
CA HIS A 621 -34.93 7.18 5.23
C HIS A 621 -34.35 6.94 6.62
N ALA A 622 -33.07 6.56 6.70
CA ALA A 622 -32.40 6.32 7.99
C ALA A 622 -32.22 7.62 8.79
N PHE A 623 -31.95 8.74 8.13
CA PHE A 623 -31.84 10.04 8.78
C PHE A 623 -33.19 10.47 9.41
N ALA A 624 -34.28 10.39 8.67
CA ALA A 624 -35.64 10.70 9.16
C ALA A 624 -36.02 9.77 10.33
N ALA A 625 -35.73 8.47 10.20
CA ALA A 625 -35.99 7.50 11.27
C ALA A 625 -35.12 7.75 12.52
N TRP A 626 -33.89 8.22 12.35
CA TRP A 626 -32.99 8.60 13.43
C TRP A 626 -33.52 9.86 14.17
N GLU A 627 -34.01 10.87 13.47
CA GLU A 627 -34.65 12.03 14.08
C GLU A 627 -35.88 11.64 14.92
N GLU A 628 -36.74 10.77 14.35
CA GLU A 628 -37.91 10.21 15.06
C GLU A 628 -37.49 9.42 16.31
N ALA A 629 -36.51 8.52 16.16
CA ALA A 629 -35.98 7.71 17.26
C ALA A 629 -35.41 8.57 18.39
N ARG A 630 -34.70 9.66 18.07
CA ARG A 630 -34.21 10.65 19.06
C ARG A 630 -35.35 11.39 19.74
N ALA A 631 -36.37 11.79 19.03
CA ALA A 631 -37.53 12.47 19.59
C ALA A 631 -38.30 11.56 20.58
N LEU A 632 -38.37 10.27 20.25
CA LEU A 632 -39.02 9.24 21.07
C LEU A 632 -38.15 8.68 22.20
N ASP A 633 -36.83 9.01 22.21
CA ASP A 633 -35.84 8.37 23.07
C ASP A 633 -35.85 6.82 22.98
N SER A 634 -35.99 6.31 21.76
CA SER A 634 -36.13 4.87 21.48
C SER A 634 -35.45 4.48 20.19
N PHE A 635 -34.58 3.49 20.24
CA PHE A 635 -33.83 2.99 19.08
C PHE A 635 -34.72 2.24 18.05
N ALA A 636 -35.86 1.71 18.47
CA ALA A 636 -36.67 0.82 17.65
C ALA A 636 -37.06 1.35 16.26
N PRO A 637 -37.45 2.63 16.05
CA PRO A 637 -37.73 3.15 14.72
C PRO A 637 -36.53 3.14 13.80
N PHE A 638 -35.33 3.30 14.33
CA PHE A 638 -34.07 3.38 13.57
C PHE A 638 -33.44 2.03 13.23
N ALA A 639 -33.74 0.94 13.95
CA ALA A 639 -33.09 -0.37 13.80
C ALA A 639 -33.13 -0.92 12.36
N THR A 640 -34.33 -0.98 11.75
CA THR A 640 -34.50 -1.50 10.38
C THR A 640 -33.88 -0.60 9.32
N PRO A 641 -34.07 0.74 9.32
CA PRO A 641 -33.35 1.65 8.40
C PRO A 641 -31.83 1.56 8.53
N LEU A 642 -31.29 1.48 9.74
CA LEU A 642 -29.86 1.28 9.97
C LEU A 642 -29.35 -0.04 9.37
N ALA A 643 -30.08 -1.15 9.58
CA ALA A 643 -29.73 -2.45 8.99
C ALA A 643 -29.61 -2.37 7.47
N GLN A 644 -30.52 -1.62 6.81
CA GLN A 644 -30.50 -1.41 5.36
C GLN A 644 -29.29 -0.57 4.93
N VAL A 645 -28.96 0.51 5.63
CA VAL A 645 -27.77 1.31 5.35
C VAL A 645 -26.50 0.46 5.49
N LEU A 646 -26.36 -0.28 6.60
CA LEU A 646 -25.19 -1.13 6.84
C LEU A 646 -25.03 -2.23 5.80
N LYS A 647 -26.12 -2.80 5.32
CA LYS A 647 -26.09 -3.77 4.22
C LYS A 647 -25.49 -3.14 2.95
N LEU A 648 -26.02 -1.99 2.53
CA LEU A 648 -25.55 -1.28 1.33
C LEU A 648 -24.11 -0.75 1.48
N VAL A 649 -23.72 -0.33 2.68
CA VAL A 649 -22.34 0.06 2.98
C VAL A 649 -21.37 -1.12 2.84
N ARG A 650 -21.76 -2.34 3.28
CA ARG A 650 -20.96 -3.54 3.05
C ARG A 650 -20.83 -3.88 1.56
N GLU A 651 -21.94 -3.79 0.80
CA GLU A 651 -21.91 -3.99 -0.65
C GLU A 651 -20.99 -2.96 -1.32
N ARG A 652 -21.04 -1.69 -0.88
CA ARG A 652 -20.13 -0.64 -1.35
C ARG A 652 -18.67 -0.94 -0.99
N ALA A 653 -18.39 -1.38 0.22
CA ALA A 653 -17.04 -1.77 0.64
C ALA A 653 -16.46 -2.89 -0.24
N GLN A 654 -17.27 -3.86 -0.64
CA GLN A 654 -16.88 -4.92 -1.57
C GLN A 654 -16.57 -4.39 -2.99
N CYS A 655 -17.22 -3.30 -3.42
CA CYS A 655 -16.89 -2.66 -4.69
C CYS A 655 -15.59 -1.86 -4.64
N LEU A 656 -15.26 -1.26 -3.49
CA LEU A 656 -14.11 -0.38 -3.31
C LEU A 656 -12.80 -1.13 -3.05
N GLY A 657 -12.84 -2.30 -2.42
CA GLY A 657 -11.66 -3.07 -2.05
C GLY A 657 -11.85 -4.58 -2.13
N ASP A 658 -10.81 -5.27 -2.58
CA ASP A 658 -10.78 -6.73 -2.74
C ASP A 658 -10.26 -7.47 -1.49
N GLY A 659 -9.95 -6.72 -0.41
CA GLY A 659 -9.40 -7.27 0.83
C GLY A 659 -10.41 -8.11 1.62
N PRO A 660 -9.93 -9.06 2.45
CA PRO A 660 -10.78 -9.91 3.28
C PRO A 660 -11.51 -9.14 4.39
N GLU A 661 -11.10 -7.89 4.65
CA GLU A 661 -11.64 -7.02 5.69
C GLU A 661 -12.37 -5.82 5.05
N PRO A 662 -13.71 -5.87 4.94
CA PRO A 662 -14.48 -4.80 4.30
C PRO A 662 -14.31 -3.43 4.98
N TYR A 663 -13.98 -3.41 6.25
CA TYR A 663 -13.78 -2.17 7.00
C TYR A 663 -12.55 -1.39 6.52
N ASP A 664 -11.51 -2.07 6.03
CA ASP A 664 -10.30 -1.41 5.52
C ASP A 664 -10.60 -0.51 4.32
N ALA A 665 -11.48 -0.97 3.41
CA ALA A 665 -11.89 -0.17 2.26
C ALA A 665 -12.69 1.09 2.65
N LEU A 666 -13.47 1.03 3.74
CA LEU A 666 -14.22 2.17 4.27
C LEU A 666 -13.31 3.14 5.03
N LEU A 667 -12.34 2.62 5.77
CA LEU A 667 -11.35 3.41 6.50
C LEU A 667 -10.42 4.16 5.53
N ASP A 668 -10.02 3.52 4.43
CA ASP A 668 -9.14 4.09 3.40
C ASP A 668 -9.72 5.36 2.75
N GLU A 669 -11.04 5.54 2.74
CA GLU A 669 -11.67 6.77 2.23
C GLU A 669 -11.31 8.01 3.06
N TYR A 670 -11.11 7.85 4.36
CA TYR A 670 -10.84 8.94 5.31
C TYR A 670 -9.37 9.03 5.72
N GLU A 671 -8.70 7.88 5.81
CA GLU A 671 -7.28 7.77 6.18
C GLU A 671 -6.57 6.83 5.19
N PRO A 672 -6.14 7.37 4.04
CA PRO A 672 -5.53 6.58 2.97
C PRO A 672 -4.35 5.72 3.42
N GLY A 673 -4.44 4.41 3.17
CA GLY A 673 -3.41 3.44 3.54
C GLY A 673 -3.48 2.92 4.97
N MET A 674 -4.44 3.40 5.79
CA MET A 674 -4.69 2.85 7.12
C MET A 674 -5.53 1.58 7.02
N THR A 675 -5.21 0.57 7.83
CA THR A 675 -5.92 -0.70 7.92
C THR A 675 -6.28 -1.04 9.36
N ARG A 676 -7.24 -1.94 9.55
CA ARG A 676 -7.58 -2.47 10.88
C ARG A 676 -6.39 -3.09 11.59
N SER A 677 -5.57 -3.82 10.86
CA SER A 677 -4.39 -4.48 11.42
C SER A 677 -3.38 -3.50 12.03
N ARG A 678 -3.33 -2.26 11.52
CA ARG A 678 -2.51 -1.17 12.05
C ARG A 678 -3.23 -0.36 13.13
N LEU A 679 -4.55 -0.21 12.99
CA LEU A 679 -5.37 0.62 13.87
C LEU A 679 -5.74 -0.11 15.18
N ASP A 680 -6.06 -1.42 15.12
CA ASP A 680 -6.44 -2.23 16.29
C ASP A 680 -5.41 -2.15 17.45
N PRO A 681 -4.08 -2.28 17.22
CA PRO A 681 -3.10 -2.14 18.29
C PRO A 681 -3.09 -0.74 18.92
N LEU A 682 -3.21 0.33 18.13
CA LEU A 682 -3.21 1.71 18.61
C LEU A 682 -4.42 1.98 19.51
N LEU A 683 -5.62 1.60 19.05
CA LEU A 683 -6.85 1.83 19.81
C LEU A 683 -6.95 0.91 21.04
N SER A 684 -6.40 -0.29 20.98
CA SER A 684 -6.34 -1.21 22.13
C SER A 684 -5.41 -0.66 23.20
N GLU A 685 -4.23 -0.17 22.84
CA GLU A 685 -3.32 0.47 23.80
C GLU A 685 -3.95 1.73 24.42
N LEU A 686 -4.58 2.57 23.59
CA LEU A 686 -5.31 3.74 24.08
C LEU A 686 -6.39 3.36 25.09
N ARG A 687 -7.23 2.37 24.77
CA ARG A 687 -8.26 1.86 25.70
C ARG A 687 -7.67 1.44 27.02
N ASP A 688 -6.67 0.57 26.97
CA ASP A 688 -6.12 -0.09 28.17
C ASP A 688 -5.41 0.90 29.10
N ARG A 689 -4.82 1.97 28.55
CA ARG A 689 -4.14 3.01 29.32
C ARG A 689 -5.08 4.15 29.73
N LEU A 690 -6.02 4.56 28.87
CA LEU A 690 -6.90 5.70 29.16
C LEU A 690 -7.98 5.37 30.19
N VAL A 691 -8.52 4.15 30.23
CA VAL A 691 -9.58 3.80 31.21
C VAL A 691 -9.14 4.07 32.66
N PRO A 692 -8.00 3.54 33.14
CA PRO A 692 -7.54 3.84 34.49
C PRO A 692 -7.08 5.31 34.66
N LEU A 693 -6.44 5.89 33.65
CA LEU A 693 -5.95 7.28 33.72
C LEU A 693 -7.09 8.29 33.80
N ALA A 694 -8.16 8.12 33.02
CA ALA A 694 -9.34 8.97 33.05
C ALA A 694 -10.10 8.88 34.42
N ALA A 695 -10.18 7.67 34.98
CA ALA A 695 -10.80 7.50 36.31
C ALA A 695 -10.00 8.21 37.41
N ASP A 696 -8.68 8.14 37.38
CA ASP A 696 -7.80 8.84 38.32
C ASP A 696 -7.90 10.38 38.15
N ALA A 697 -7.81 10.85 36.91
CA ALA A 697 -7.93 12.27 36.56
C ALA A 697 -9.31 12.84 36.95
N ALA A 698 -10.40 12.10 36.73
CA ALA A 698 -11.74 12.48 37.11
C ALA A 698 -11.85 12.67 38.62
N ALA A 699 -11.30 11.76 39.43
CA ALA A 699 -11.28 11.88 40.88
C ALA A 699 -10.50 13.13 41.37
N LYS A 700 -9.39 13.44 40.70
CA LYS A 700 -8.53 14.60 41.01
C LYS A 700 -9.17 15.93 40.63
N THR A 701 -9.91 15.99 39.51
CA THR A 701 -10.44 17.25 38.97
C THR A 701 -11.91 17.52 39.32
N ALA A 702 -12.63 16.60 39.96
CA ALA A 702 -14.08 16.69 40.24
C ALA A 702 -14.51 18.02 40.88
N ARG A 703 -13.75 18.51 41.86
CA ARG A 703 -14.05 19.81 42.54
C ARG A 703 -13.90 21.01 41.63
N ASN A 704 -13.15 20.93 40.54
CA ASN A 704 -12.88 22.03 39.62
C ASN A 704 -14.11 22.35 38.72
N ALA A 705 -15.05 21.41 38.59
CA ALA A 705 -16.30 21.61 37.83
C ALA A 705 -17.13 22.81 38.35
N GLN A 706 -16.99 23.19 39.64
CA GLN A 706 -17.69 24.31 40.21
C GLN A 706 -17.07 25.66 39.82
N ILE A 707 -15.84 25.73 39.34
CA ILE A 707 -15.10 26.98 39.09
C ILE A 707 -15.82 27.87 38.08
N LEU A 708 -16.31 27.30 36.99
CA LEU A 708 -17.00 28.03 35.92
C LEU A 708 -18.52 27.89 35.96
N SER A 709 -19.05 27.01 36.84
CA SER A 709 -20.49 26.76 36.97
C SER A 709 -21.23 27.99 37.50
N GLY A 710 -22.43 28.25 36.94
CA GLY A 710 -23.30 29.35 37.36
C GLY A 710 -22.84 30.76 36.94
N ARG A 711 -21.74 30.88 36.20
CA ARG A 711 -21.29 32.14 35.59
C ARG A 711 -22.05 32.41 34.32
N ARG A 712 -22.24 33.67 33.99
CA ARG A 712 -22.89 34.12 32.76
C ARG A 712 -21.91 34.98 31.96
N PHE A 713 -21.62 34.54 30.76
CA PHE A 713 -20.76 35.21 29.80
C PHE A 713 -21.62 35.67 28.59
N GLU A 714 -21.82 36.96 28.47
CA GLU A 714 -22.70 37.51 27.44
C GLU A 714 -22.27 37.11 26.01
N ALA A 715 -23.25 36.76 25.17
CA ALA A 715 -22.99 36.25 23.81
C ALA A 715 -22.13 37.19 22.96
N SER A 716 -22.37 38.51 23.00
CA SER A 716 -21.57 39.50 22.28
C SER A 716 -20.08 39.48 22.67
N GLY A 717 -19.82 39.33 23.96
CA GLY A 717 -18.45 39.19 24.48
C GLY A 717 -17.78 37.87 24.04
N GLN A 718 -18.55 36.77 23.96
CA GLN A 718 -18.02 35.47 23.49
C GLN A 718 -17.65 35.54 22.01
N TRP A 719 -18.45 36.16 21.15
CA TRP A 719 -18.13 36.35 19.73
C TRP A 719 -16.87 37.22 19.54
N GLU A 720 -16.74 38.28 20.33
CA GLU A 720 -15.53 39.12 20.28
C GLU A 720 -14.30 38.35 20.78
N LEU A 721 -14.43 37.56 21.85
CA LEU A 721 -13.35 36.70 22.34
C LEU A 721 -12.93 35.68 21.31
N SER A 722 -13.89 35.03 20.67
CA SER A 722 -13.66 34.07 19.54
C SER A 722 -12.92 34.70 18.39
N ARG A 723 -13.32 35.92 17.98
CA ARG A 723 -12.64 36.67 16.92
C ARG A 723 -11.19 36.99 17.30
N ARG A 724 -10.96 37.51 18.54
CA ARG A 724 -9.60 37.81 19.04
C ARG A 724 -8.72 36.56 19.13
N ALA A 725 -9.29 35.43 19.53
CA ALA A 725 -8.56 34.17 19.61
C ALA A 725 -8.11 33.67 18.21
N LEU A 726 -9.00 33.73 17.22
CA LEU A 726 -8.67 33.40 15.84
C LEU A 726 -7.61 34.32 15.26
N GLU A 727 -7.72 35.64 15.46
CA GLU A 727 -6.71 36.61 15.03
C GLU A 727 -5.34 36.32 15.68
N ALA A 728 -5.32 36.02 16.98
CA ALA A 728 -4.09 35.76 17.70
C ALA A 728 -3.33 34.54 17.14
N ILE A 729 -4.04 33.43 16.85
CA ILE A 729 -3.40 32.26 16.24
C ILE A 729 -3.07 32.46 14.75
N GLY A 730 -3.57 33.54 14.14
CA GLY A 730 -3.20 33.99 12.79
C GLY A 730 -4.17 33.61 11.69
N PHE A 731 -5.45 33.38 12.01
CA PHE A 731 -6.51 33.26 11.00
C PHE A 731 -6.68 34.59 10.24
N ASP A 732 -6.64 34.51 8.94
CA ASP A 732 -6.74 35.66 8.05
C ASP A 732 -8.18 35.95 7.66
N PHE A 733 -8.80 36.93 8.31
CA PHE A 733 -10.16 37.38 8.03
C PHE A 733 -10.35 38.03 6.64
N ALA A 734 -9.28 38.34 5.92
CA ALA A 734 -9.37 38.75 4.52
C ALA A 734 -9.62 37.55 3.57
N ARG A 735 -9.34 36.34 4.03
CA ARG A 735 -9.57 35.08 3.31
C ARG A 735 -10.60 34.19 3.99
N GLY A 736 -11.35 34.72 4.95
CA GLY A 736 -12.33 33.93 5.69
C GLY A 736 -13.26 34.76 6.54
N ARG A 737 -14.14 34.05 7.26
CA ARG A 737 -15.16 34.68 8.13
C ARG A 737 -15.51 33.77 9.29
N LEU A 738 -16.17 34.29 10.33
CA LEU A 738 -16.70 33.59 11.46
C LEU A 738 -18.21 33.83 11.56
N ASP A 739 -19.02 32.77 11.49
CA ASP A 739 -20.48 32.84 11.47
C ASP A 739 -21.11 31.93 12.54
N PRO A 740 -22.34 32.26 12.99
CA PRO A 740 -23.09 31.41 13.91
C PRO A 740 -23.68 30.18 13.22
N THR A 741 -23.65 29.03 13.91
CA THR A 741 -24.33 27.79 13.48
C THR A 741 -24.76 26.97 14.72
N THR A 742 -25.62 25.97 14.47
CA THR A 742 -26.01 24.99 15.49
C THR A 742 -24.89 24.00 15.81
N HIS A 743 -24.18 23.56 14.77
CA HIS A 743 -23.04 22.63 14.85
C HIS A 743 -21.80 23.30 14.22
N PRO A 744 -20.82 23.73 15.03
CA PRO A 744 -19.58 24.32 14.50
C PRO A 744 -18.91 23.44 13.46
N PHE A 745 -18.44 24.05 12.39
CA PHE A 745 -17.66 23.42 11.32
C PHE A 745 -16.81 24.45 10.57
N THR A 746 -15.78 23.97 9.91
CA THR A 746 -14.97 24.74 8.97
C THR A 746 -15.19 24.22 7.56
N MET A 747 -15.22 25.11 6.58
CA MET A 747 -15.31 24.77 5.18
C MET A 747 -14.33 25.56 4.34
N GLN A 748 -13.83 24.93 3.29
CA GLN A 748 -12.94 25.52 2.29
C GLN A 748 -13.62 25.53 0.92
N ALA A 749 -13.97 26.70 0.41
CA ALA A 749 -14.37 26.88 -0.99
C ALA A 749 -13.16 27.14 -1.91
N GLY A 750 -11.99 27.40 -1.33
CA GLY A 750 -10.72 27.61 -2.00
C GLY A 750 -9.71 28.13 -0.97
N VAL A 751 -8.42 28.19 -1.33
CA VAL A 751 -7.34 28.65 -0.44
C VAL A 751 -7.58 30.09 0.10
N HIS A 752 -8.35 30.87 -0.64
CA HIS A 752 -8.68 32.26 -0.30
C HIS A 752 -10.13 32.44 0.17
N ASP A 753 -10.90 31.36 0.38
CA ASP A 753 -12.25 31.41 0.98
C ASP A 753 -12.42 30.23 1.95
N VAL A 754 -11.97 30.44 3.18
CA VAL A 754 -12.04 29.46 4.28
C VAL A 754 -12.94 30.04 5.38
N ARG A 755 -14.04 29.39 5.70
CA ARG A 755 -15.08 29.89 6.59
C ARG A 755 -15.17 29.03 7.84
N VAL A 756 -15.14 29.71 8.99
CA VAL A 756 -15.29 29.12 10.32
C VAL A 756 -16.70 29.41 10.82
N THR A 757 -17.34 28.43 11.39
CA THR A 757 -18.56 28.62 12.15
C THR A 757 -18.37 28.28 13.62
N SER A 758 -19.16 28.88 14.48
CA SER A 758 -19.11 28.61 15.93
C SER A 758 -20.49 28.80 16.56
N ARG A 759 -20.60 28.48 17.83
CA ARG A 759 -21.77 28.73 18.66
C ARG A 759 -21.35 29.24 20.02
N VAL A 760 -22.21 30.05 20.63
CA VAL A 760 -22.00 30.56 21.98
C VAL A 760 -23.16 30.17 22.86
N ASP A 761 -22.85 29.89 24.14
CA ASP A 761 -23.81 29.67 25.19
C ASP A 761 -23.40 30.56 26.38
N GLU A 762 -24.29 31.43 26.83
CA GLU A 762 -23.98 32.36 27.92
C GLU A 762 -23.67 31.65 29.23
N ALA A 763 -24.08 30.38 29.38
CA ALA A 763 -23.78 29.56 30.56
C ALA A 763 -22.52 28.68 30.39
N ASP A 764 -21.95 28.57 29.16
CA ASP A 764 -20.86 27.65 28.86
C ASP A 764 -19.83 28.28 27.91
N LEU A 765 -19.08 29.24 28.39
CA LEU A 765 -17.98 29.87 27.66
C LEU A 765 -16.94 28.88 27.15
N PRO A 766 -16.48 27.87 27.93
CA PRO A 766 -15.48 26.94 27.45
C PRO A 766 -15.86 26.21 26.18
N ASN A 767 -17.10 25.76 26.05
CA ASN A 767 -17.59 25.02 24.86
C ASN A 767 -17.47 25.88 23.59
N GLY A 768 -17.93 27.15 23.65
CA GLY A 768 -17.82 28.05 22.48
C GLY A 768 -16.38 28.40 22.12
N LEU A 769 -15.52 28.66 23.11
CA LEU A 769 -14.12 29.00 22.88
C LEU A 769 -13.34 27.82 22.34
N LEU A 770 -13.49 26.62 22.90
CA LEU A 770 -12.81 25.40 22.44
C LEU A 770 -13.26 25.02 21.04
N ALA A 771 -14.57 25.11 20.77
CA ALA A 771 -15.08 24.87 19.40
C ALA A 771 -14.50 25.88 18.39
N THR A 772 -14.44 27.18 18.76
CA THR A 772 -13.83 28.19 17.89
C THR A 772 -12.35 27.89 17.62
N MET A 773 -11.60 27.47 18.65
CA MET A 773 -10.16 27.13 18.47
C MET A 773 -9.96 25.85 17.67
N HIS A 774 -10.86 24.89 17.80
CA HIS A 774 -10.89 23.67 16.99
C HIS A 774 -11.09 24.00 15.51
N GLU A 775 -12.16 24.73 15.20
CA GLU A 775 -12.46 25.14 13.83
C GLU A 775 -11.39 26.09 13.26
N GLY A 776 -10.80 26.93 14.09
CA GLY A 776 -9.65 27.77 13.75
C GLY A 776 -8.43 26.93 13.36
N GLY A 777 -8.23 25.78 14.00
CA GLY A 777 -7.14 24.85 13.65
C GLY A 777 -7.31 24.22 12.28
N HIS A 778 -8.53 23.79 11.93
CA HIS A 778 -8.88 23.37 10.57
C HIS A 778 -8.63 24.49 9.57
N ALA A 779 -9.12 25.69 9.87
CA ALA A 779 -9.02 26.85 8.99
C ALA A 779 -7.57 27.31 8.74
N LEU A 780 -6.68 27.22 9.73
CA LEU A 780 -5.26 27.50 9.57
C LEU A 780 -4.57 26.50 8.63
N TYR A 781 -4.99 25.24 8.65
CA TYR A 781 -4.49 24.24 7.69
C TYR A 781 -4.93 24.60 6.29
N ASP A 782 -6.21 24.88 6.09
CA ASP A 782 -6.78 25.20 4.78
C ASP A 782 -6.25 26.52 4.22
N GLN A 783 -6.11 27.57 5.05
CA GLN A 783 -5.46 28.83 4.66
C GLN A 783 -3.95 28.69 4.46
N GLY A 784 -3.35 27.64 4.94
CA GLY A 784 -1.92 27.38 4.89
C GLY A 784 -1.45 26.59 3.67
N PHE A 785 -2.36 26.12 2.79
CA PHE A 785 -1.95 25.50 1.54
C PHE A 785 -1.19 26.48 0.65
N ALA A 786 -0.27 25.97 -0.17
CA ALA A 786 0.54 26.81 -1.02
C ALA A 786 -0.33 27.51 -2.09
N ASP A 787 -0.14 28.81 -2.31
CA ASP A 787 -0.86 29.57 -3.35
C ASP A 787 -0.67 28.95 -4.75
N ALA A 788 0.50 28.30 -4.99
CA ALA A 788 0.79 27.63 -6.24
C ALA A 788 -0.11 26.41 -6.52
N ASP A 789 -0.69 25.84 -5.47
CA ASP A 789 -1.58 24.67 -5.56
C ASP A 789 -3.07 25.07 -5.64
N ALA A 790 -3.38 26.36 -5.58
CA ALA A 790 -4.77 26.85 -5.65
C ALA A 790 -5.48 26.35 -6.92
N GLY A 791 -6.67 25.77 -6.77
CA GLY A 791 -7.46 25.19 -7.87
C GLY A 791 -6.98 23.81 -8.33
N THR A 792 -6.06 23.17 -7.62
CA THR A 792 -5.57 21.80 -7.88
C THR A 792 -6.05 20.85 -6.79
N LEU A 793 -5.84 19.54 -7.00
CA LEU A 793 -6.10 18.50 -5.98
C LEU A 793 -5.08 18.49 -4.84
N LEU A 794 -4.00 19.27 -4.96
CA LEU A 794 -2.96 19.36 -3.94
C LEU A 794 -3.30 20.36 -2.83
N ALA A 795 -4.22 21.31 -3.08
CA ALA A 795 -4.71 22.27 -2.10
C ALA A 795 -5.83 21.68 -1.23
N GLU A 796 -5.60 20.48 -0.71
CA GLU A 796 -6.49 19.76 0.21
C GLU A 796 -5.70 19.12 1.35
N GLY A 797 -6.38 18.79 2.44
CA GLY A 797 -5.79 18.01 3.52
C GLY A 797 -5.48 16.57 3.10
N ALA A 798 -4.31 16.06 3.50
CA ALA A 798 -3.84 14.75 3.08
C ALA A 798 -4.69 13.57 3.61
N SER A 799 -5.41 13.76 4.71
CA SER A 799 -6.41 12.83 5.27
C SER A 799 -7.32 13.56 6.24
N SER A 800 -8.48 12.95 6.53
CA SER A 800 -9.38 13.45 7.58
C SER A 800 -8.71 13.43 8.97
N GLY A 801 -7.87 12.41 9.24
CA GLY A 801 -7.15 12.31 10.50
C GLY A 801 -6.10 13.42 10.67
N LEU A 802 -5.34 13.75 9.64
CA LEU A 802 -4.37 14.86 9.73
C LEU A 802 -5.07 16.22 9.83
N HIS A 803 -6.19 16.39 9.12
CA HIS A 803 -7.01 17.60 9.18
C HIS A 803 -7.57 17.83 10.59
N GLU A 804 -8.14 16.78 11.21
CA GLU A 804 -8.56 16.77 12.61
C GLU A 804 -7.39 17.00 13.56
N GLY A 805 -6.20 16.47 13.22
CA GLY A 805 -4.99 16.69 14.02
C GLY A 805 -4.61 18.15 14.17
N MET A 806 -4.81 18.94 13.12
CA MET A 806 -4.55 20.40 13.18
C MET A 806 -5.55 21.09 14.08
N ALA A 807 -6.82 20.72 14.05
CA ALA A 807 -7.84 21.23 14.94
C ALA A 807 -7.54 20.86 16.41
N ARG A 808 -7.26 19.57 16.66
CA ARG A 808 -6.96 19.08 18.02
C ARG A 808 -5.68 19.70 18.60
N LEU A 809 -4.71 20.02 17.75
CA LEU A 809 -3.49 20.70 18.19
C LEU A 809 -3.81 22.07 18.79
N TRP A 810 -4.57 22.90 18.09
CA TRP A 810 -4.92 24.23 18.55
C TRP A 810 -5.93 24.22 19.71
N GLU A 811 -6.86 23.29 19.71
CA GLU A 811 -7.81 23.08 20.81
C GLU A 811 -7.11 22.59 22.08
N ASN A 812 -6.35 21.46 22.00
CA ASN A 812 -5.90 20.77 23.21
C ASN A 812 -4.51 21.20 23.67
N HIS A 813 -3.54 21.28 22.73
CA HIS A 813 -2.17 21.63 23.12
C HIS A 813 -1.95 23.13 23.32
N VAL A 814 -2.77 23.98 22.67
CA VAL A 814 -2.68 25.44 22.80
C VAL A 814 -3.78 25.98 23.73
N CYS A 815 -5.06 25.84 23.36
CA CYS A 815 -6.15 26.50 24.11
C CYS A 815 -6.32 25.97 25.54
N ARG A 816 -6.10 24.67 25.75
CA ARG A 816 -6.16 24.05 27.08
C ARG A 816 -4.87 24.20 27.91
N ALA A 817 -3.81 24.82 27.35
CA ALA A 817 -2.57 25.03 28.08
C ALA A 817 -2.71 26.08 29.21
N ARG A 818 -1.92 25.92 30.27
CA ARG A 818 -1.90 26.88 31.37
C ARG A 818 -1.45 28.28 30.89
N ALA A 819 -0.49 28.31 29.97
CA ALA A 819 0.00 29.54 29.38
C ALA A 819 -1.08 30.30 28.60
N PHE A 820 -2.02 29.58 27.94
CA PHE A 820 -3.13 30.20 27.22
C PHE A 820 -4.12 30.86 28.17
N ALA A 821 -4.34 30.27 29.35
CA ALA A 821 -5.13 30.94 30.39
C ALA A 821 -4.49 32.27 30.87
N ASP A 822 -3.15 32.33 30.96
CA ASP A 822 -2.43 33.58 31.23
C ASP A 822 -2.63 34.62 30.13
N PHE A 823 -2.48 34.23 28.89
CA PHE A 823 -2.71 35.06 27.69
C PHE A 823 -4.16 35.57 27.62
N LEU A 824 -5.13 34.70 27.90
CA LEU A 824 -6.55 35.01 27.73
C LEU A 824 -7.11 35.88 28.83
N MET A 825 -6.53 35.82 30.05
CA MET A 825 -7.10 36.43 31.26
C MET A 825 -7.35 37.97 31.14
N PRO A 826 -6.46 38.77 30.53
CA PRO A 826 -6.76 40.20 30.30
C PRO A 826 -8.02 40.40 29.45
N HIS A 827 -8.22 39.62 28.40
CA HIS A 827 -9.38 39.68 27.52
C HIS A 827 -10.66 39.26 28.26
N LEU A 828 -10.60 38.24 29.12
CA LEU A 828 -11.72 37.81 29.95
C LEU A 828 -12.14 38.91 30.96
N LYS A 829 -11.15 39.59 31.59
CA LYS A 829 -11.42 40.69 32.51
C LYS A 829 -12.06 41.91 31.80
N GLU A 830 -11.64 42.17 30.57
CA GLU A 830 -12.20 43.27 29.77
C GLU A 830 -13.64 42.97 29.32
N LEU A 831 -13.85 41.80 28.71
CA LEU A 831 -15.13 41.45 28.08
C LEU A 831 -16.18 40.96 29.07
N PHE A 832 -15.78 40.37 30.20
CA PHE A 832 -16.68 39.79 31.19
C PHE A 832 -16.29 40.20 32.63
N PRO A 833 -16.27 41.50 32.98
CA PRO A 833 -15.76 41.99 34.24
C PRO A 833 -16.46 41.35 35.48
N SER A 834 -17.78 41.15 35.40
CA SER A 834 -18.56 40.55 36.48
C SER A 834 -18.32 39.03 36.58
N ALA A 835 -18.39 38.30 35.48
CA ALA A 835 -18.24 36.85 35.48
C ALA A 835 -16.80 36.40 35.78
N SER A 836 -15.81 37.24 35.48
CA SER A 836 -14.39 36.95 35.68
C SER A 836 -13.79 37.60 36.93
N ALA A 837 -14.57 38.30 37.75
CA ALA A 837 -14.08 39.14 38.87
C ALA A 837 -13.10 38.40 39.80
N ASP A 838 -13.44 37.17 40.22
CA ASP A 838 -12.69 36.32 41.11
C ASP A 838 -11.88 35.23 40.37
N LEU A 839 -11.91 35.22 39.04
CA LEU A 839 -11.09 34.30 38.21
C LEU A 839 -9.67 34.82 38.09
N ASP A 840 -8.74 33.93 38.24
CA ASP A 840 -7.35 34.05 37.78
C ASP A 840 -7.05 33.00 36.74
N ALA A 841 -5.88 33.05 36.12
CA ALA A 841 -5.50 32.13 35.09
C ALA A 841 -5.42 30.65 35.55
N GLU A 842 -5.05 30.43 36.85
CA GLU A 842 -5.00 29.07 37.39
C GLU A 842 -6.41 28.48 37.56
N LYS A 843 -7.35 29.27 38.12
CA LYS A 843 -8.74 28.85 38.23
C LYS A 843 -9.38 28.60 36.87
N PHE A 844 -9.17 29.51 35.93
CA PHE A 844 -9.68 29.32 34.57
C PHE A 844 -9.13 28.04 33.91
N PHE A 845 -7.81 27.85 33.98
CA PHE A 845 -7.14 26.63 33.49
C PHE A 845 -7.73 25.37 34.14
N ARG A 846 -7.88 25.33 35.46
CA ARG A 846 -8.48 24.18 36.16
C ARG A 846 -9.94 23.97 35.76
N GLY A 847 -10.69 25.05 35.54
CA GLY A 847 -12.10 24.98 35.17
C GLY A 847 -12.36 24.43 33.77
N ILE A 848 -11.49 24.72 32.79
CA ILE A 848 -11.62 24.20 31.40
C ILE A 848 -11.01 22.80 31.20
N ASN A 849 -10.24 22.33 32.20
CA ASN A 849 -9.56 21.03 32.16
C ASN A 849 -10.11 20.03 33.17
N VAL A 850 -11.42 20.04 33.36
CA VAL A 850 -12.10 19.05 34.21
C VAL A 850 -12.23 17.75 33.40
N VAL A 851 -11.77 16.64 34.00
CA VAL A 851 -12.02 15.30 33.42
C VAL A 851 -13.30 14.78 34.11
N GLN A 852 -14.32 14.59 33.30
CA GLN A 852 -15.62 14.13 33.79
C GLN A 852 -16.27 13.20 32.76
N PRO A 853 -16.23 11.88 32.98
CA PRO A 853 -16.92 10.97 32.10
C PRO A 853 -18.38 11.36 31.90
N GLY A 854 -18.78 11.54 30.66
CA GLY A 854 -20.13 11.88 30.23
C GLY A 854 -20.66 10.92 29.19
N THR A 855 -21.98 10.92 28.96
CA THR A 855 -22.56 10.04 27.92
C THR A 855 -22.38 10.61 26.51
N CYS A 856 -22.21 11.93 26.37
CA CYS A 856 -22.16 12.61 25.07
C CYS A 856 -20.73 12.87 24.59
N ARG A 857 -20.37 12.34 23.41
CA ARG A 857 -19.06 12.47 22.78
C ARG A 857 -18.65 13.94 22.55
N THR A 858 -19.54 14.74 21.99
CA THR A 858 -19.26 16.14 21.63
C THR A 858 -19.07 17.08 22.83
N ARG A 859 -19.36 16.61 24.02
CA ARG A 859 -19.14 17.33 25.31
C ARG A 859 -18.09 16.61 26.17
N ALA A 860 -17.45 15.58 25.63
CA ALA A 860 -16.45 14.82 26.38
C ALA A 860 -15.19 15.67 26.61
N ASP A 861 -14.57 15.46 27.77
CA ASP A 861 -13.24 15.99 28.05
C ASP A 861 -12.16 15.35 27.17
N GLU A 862 -10.98 15.93 27.21
CA GLU A 862 -9.86 15.53 26.37
C GLU A 862 -9.46 14.03 26.48
N MET A 863 -9.58 13.43 27.69
CA MET A 863 -9.24 12.01 27.88
C MET A 863 -10.38 11.07 27.47
N THR A 864 -11.58 11.33 27.96
CA THR A 864 -12.73 10.46 27.75
C THR A 864 -13.21 10.50 26.31
N TYR A 865 -12.89 11.56 25.55
CA TYR A 865 -13.19 11.67 24.13
C TYR A 865 -12.69 10.45 23.32
N HIS A 866 -11.46 10.01 23.55
CA HIS A 866 -10.90 8.86 22.84
C HIS A 866 -11.55 7.54 23.23
N LEU A 867 -12.03 7.42 24.48
CA LEU A 867 -12.82 6.25 24.90
C LEU A 867 -14.18 6.19 24.19
N HIS A 868 -14.79 7.33 23.90
CA HIS A 868 -15.96 7.40 23.03
C HIS A 868 -15.68 6.97 21.60
N ILE A 869 -14.50 7.27 21.06
CA ILE A 869 -14.10 6.83 19.73
C ILE A 869 -13.84 5.32 19.72
N VAL A 870 -13.11 4.78 20.70
CA VAL A 870 -12.90 3.33 20.84
C VAL A 870 -14.24 2.59 20.91
N LEU A 871 -15.21 3.09 21.72
CA LEU A 871 -16.55 2.51 21.80
C LEU A 871 -17.20 2.38 20.43
N ARG A 872 -17.18 3.44 19.63
CA ARG A 872 -17.80 3.48 18.30
C ARG A 872 -17.08 2.58 17.33
N TYR A 873 -15.77 2.62 17.32
CA TYR A 873 -14.94 1.78 16.47
C TYR A 873 -15.20 0.29 16.70
N GLU A 874 -15.19 -0.16 17.96
CA GLU A 874 -15.41 -1.56 18.28
C GLU A 874 -16.84 -2.03 17.94
N LEU A 875 -17.85 -1.15 18.08
CA LEU A 875 -19.22 -1.45 17.67
C LEU A 875 -19.39 -1.43 16.15
N GLU A 876 -18.80 -0.45 15.49
CA GLU A 876 -18.86 -0.28 14.04
C GLU A 876 -18.21 -1.47 13.31
N THR A 877 -17.03 -1.90 13.75
CA THR A 877 -16.35 -3.08 13.21
C THR A 877 -17.16 -4.36 13.43
N ALA A 878 -17.80 -4.50 14.59
CA ALA A 878 -18.68 -5.63 14.88
C ALA A 878 -19.96 -5.62 14.02
N LEU A 879 -20.53 -4.44 13.77
CA LEU A 879 -21.65 -4.27 12.83
C LEU A 879 -21.26 -4.63 11.41
N ILE A 880 -20.14 -4.12 10.90
CA ILE A 880 -19.68 -4.35 9.51
C ILE A 880 -19.30 -5.81 9.28
N SER A 881 -18.64 -6.46 10.23
CA SER A 881 -18.32 -7.89 10.14
C SER A 881 -19.53 -8.81 10.32
N GLY A 882 -20.67 -8.29 10.79
CA GLY A 882 -21.87 -9.08 11.11
C GLY A 882 -21.79 -9.80 12.46
N ALA A 883 -20.77 -9.56 13.28
CA ALA A 883 -20.64 -10.10 14.62
C ALA A 883 -21.65 -9.51 15.62
N LEU A 884 -22.20 -8.33 15.29
CA LEU A 884 -23.26 -7.65 16.04
C LEU A 884 -24.45 -7.38 15.13
N ALA A 885 -25.64 -7.81 15.53
CA ALA A 885 -26.85 -7.45 14.82
C ALA A 885 -27.30 -6.00 15.19
N PRO A 886 -27.89 -5.22 14.26
CA PRO A 886 -28.36 -3.86 14.54
C PRO A 886 -29.36 -3.80 15.71
N ASP A 887 -30.23 -4.79 15.87
CA ASP A 887 -31.18 -4.86 17.01
C ASP A 887 -30.50 -4.98 18.37
N ASP A 888 -29.32 -5.57 18.43
CA ASP A 888 -28.55 -5.76 19.68
C ASP A 888 -27.67 -4.55 20.05
N LEU A 889 -27.56 -3.57 19.11
CA LEU A 889 -26.68 -2.42 19.25
C LEU A 889 -26.92 -1.57 20.54
N PRO A 890 -28.16 -1.29 20.98
CA PRO A 890 -28.38 -0.53 22.22
C PRO A 890 -27.83 -1.25 23.46
N GLY A 891 -28.00 -2.58 23.53
CA GLY A 891 -27.44 -3.41 24.60
C GLY A 891 -25.92 -3.41 24.63
N ALA A 892 -25.32 -3.60 23.44
CA ALA A 892 -23.87 -3.56 23.25
C ALA A 892 -23.28 -2.18 23.60
N TRP A 893 -23.97 -1.10 23.19
CA TRP A 893 -23.58 0.28 23.54
C TRP A 893 -23.53 0.49 25.05
N ARG A 894 -24.59 0.14 25.77
CA ARG A 894 -24.64 0.29 27.24
C ARG A 894 -23.55 -0.51 27.95
N ALA A 895 -23.30 -1.74 27.49
CA ALA A 895 -22.25 -2.58 28.04
C ALA A 895 -20.85 -1.97 27.83
N LYS A 896 -20.58 -1.48 26.63
CA LYS A 896 -19.30 -0.82 26.27
C LYS A 896 -19.14 0.51 26.98
N SER A 897 -20.18 1.35 27.07
CA SER A 897 -20.16 2.60 27.80
C SER A 897 -19.81 2.38 29.28
N LYS A 898 -20.42 1.38 29.90
CA LYS A 898 -20.07 0.99 31.28
C LYS A 898 -18.62 0.55 31.42
N ALA A 899 -18.13 -0.24 30.47
CA ALA A 899 -16.76 -0.77 30.54
C ALA A 899 -15.69 0.32 30.33
N LEU A 900 -15.92 1.24 29.39
CA LEU A 900 -14.94 2.23 28.97
C LEU A 900 -15.04 3.55 29.75
N LEU A 901 -16.25 4.01 30.02
CA LEU A 901 -16.53 5.31 30.63
C LEU A 901 -17.00 5.21 32.11
N GLY A 902 -17.29 4.00 32.56
CA GLY A 902 -17.83 3.77 33.90
C GLY A 902 -19.30 4.20 34.10
N ILE A 903 -19.97 4.67 33.03
CA ILE A 903 -21.34 5.20 33.06
C ILE A 903 -22.22 4.46 32.05
N VAL A 904 -23.51 4.53 32.25
CA VAL A 904 -24.52 3.96 31.36
C VAL A 904 -25.51 5.07 30.99
N PRO A 905 -25.77 5.32 29.69
CA PRO A 905 -26.79 6.28 29.28
C PRO A 905 -28.18 5.88 29.82
N ASP A 906 -28.95 6.85 30.32
CA ASP A 906 -30.30 6.62 30.81
C ASP A 906 -31.29 6.30 29.69
N GLY A 907 -31.08 6.88 28.50
CA GLY A 907 -31.90 6.68 27.34
C GLY A 907 -31.05 6.37 26.07
N ASP A 908 -31.73 6.06 24.99
CA ASP A 908 -31.08 5.79 23.69
C ASP A 908 -30.62 7.11 23.04
N LYS A 909 -31.28 8.21 23.25
CA LYS A 909 -30.98 9.55 22.75
C LYS A 909 -29.57 10.03 23.13
N ASP A 910 -29.19 9.85 24.40
CA ASP A 910 -27.88 10.20 24.93
C ASP A 910 -26.91 9.02 24.91
N GLY A 911 -27.35 7.91 24.33
CA GLY A 911 -26.60 6.68 24.06
C GLY A 911 -26.35 6.47 22.57
N VAL A 912 -26.91 5.40 22.06
CA VAL A 912 -26.72 4.88 20.69
C VAL A 912 -27.21 5.82 19.59
N LEU A 913 -28.11 6.75 19.89
CA LEU A 913 -28.68 7.70 18.92
C LEU A 913 -28.01 9.07 18.93
N GLN A 914 -26.90 9.24 19.70
CA GLN A 914 -26.31 10.59 19.82
C GLN A 914 -25.59 11.08 18.55
N ASP A 915 -25.09 10.18 17.71
CA ASP A 915 -24.38 10.51 16.47
C ASP A 915 -25.21 10.20 15.23
N VAL A 916 -25.16 11.07 14.24
CA VAL A 916 -25.83 10.92 12.95
C VAL A 916 -25.02 10.05 11.96
N HIS A 917 -23.77 9.80 12.23
CA HIS A 917 -22.80 9.19 11.31
C HIS A 917 -23.31 7.92 10.66
N TRP A 918 -23.87 6.99 11.42
CA TRP A 918 -24.37 5.72 10.85
C TRP A 918 -25.64 5.90 10.01
N ALA A 919 -26.51 6.83 10.39
CA ALA A 919 -27.67 7.18 9.56
C ALA A 919 -27.24 7.75 8.20
N SER A 920 -26.17 8.54 8.20
CA SER A 920 -25.54 9.09 7.00
C SER A 920 -24.61 8.11 6.29
N GLY A 921 -24.45 6.87 6.79
CA GLY A 921 -23.57 5.86 6.19
C GLY A 921 -22.07 6.17 6.30
N LEU A 922 -21.68 7.05 7.22
CA LEU A 922 -20.28 7.42 7.49
C LEU A 922 -19.62 6.35 8.38
N VAL A 923 -19.26 5.22 7.79
CA VAL A 923 -18.57 4.11 8.44
C VAL A 923 -17.08 4.19 8.12
N GLY A 924 -16.19 3.98 9.10
CA GLY A 924 -14.76 4.16 8.97
C GLY A 924 -14.26 5.56 9.33
N TYR A 925 -15.16 6.49 9.63
CA TYR A 925 -14.83 7.88 9.94
C TYR A 925 -14.35 8.09 11.39
N PHE A 926 -14.96 7.44 12.37
CA PHE A 926 -14.65 7.68 13.79
C PHE A 926 -13.19 7.56 14.20
N PRO A 927 -12.39 6.62 13.64
CA PRO A 927 -10.97 6.53 13.99
C PRO A 927 -10.15 7.78 13.70
N THR A 928 -10.54 8.58 12.69
CA THR A 928 -9.82 9.79 12.25
C THR A 928 -9.66 10.80 13.39
N TYR A 929 -10.65 10.91 14.23
CA TYR A 929 -10.62 11.77 15.41
C TYR A 929 -9.49 11.45 16.39
N THR A 930 -9.23 10.18 16.61
CA THR A 930 -8.16 9.73 17.50
C THR A 930 -6.80 9.77 16.81
N LEU A 931 -6.73 9.34 15.55
CA LEU A 931 -5.52 9.45 14.73
C LEU A 931 -5.02 10.90 14.68
N GLY A 932 -5.94 11.85 14.49
CA GLY A 932 -5.63 13.29 14.55
C GLY A 932 -4.95 13.72 15.84
N SER A 933 -5.47 13.29 16.98
CA SER A 933 -4.86 13.62 18.27
C SER A 933 -3.47 12.99 18.46
N LEU A 934 -3.22 11.80 17.91
CA LEU A 934 -1.88 11.19 17.90
C LEU A 934 -0.91 11.99 17.02
N TYR A 935 -1.33 12.40 15.83
CA TYR A 935 -0.54 13.27 14.95
C TYR A 935 -0.22 14.61 15.60
N ALA A 936 -1.22 15.25 16.24
CA ALA A 936 -1.05 16.50 16.95
C ALA A 936 0.01 16.40 18.05
N ALA A 937 -0.08 15.35 18.88
CA ALA A 937 0.87 15.14 19.97
C ALA A 937 2.31 14.96 19.50
N GLN A 938 2.52 14.18 18.43
CA GLN A 938 3.86 13.96 17.85
C GLN A 938 4.45 15.26 17.26
N LEU A 939 3.64 16.06 16.57
CA LEU A 939 4.08 17.33 15.98
C LEU A 939 4.44 18.35 17.06
N VAL A 940 3.62 18.46 18.13
CA VAL A 940 3.90 19.37 19.22
C VAL A 940 5.13 18.92 20.02
N GLU A 941 5.27 17.64 20.31
CA GLU A 941 6.47 17.09 20.98
C GLU A 941 7.73 17.47 20.20
N THR A 942 7.72 17.25 18.87
CA THR A 942 8.87 17.60 18.02
C THR A 942 9.16 19.10 17.99
N TYR A 943 8.11 19.94 18.01
CA TYR A 943 8.29 21.38 18.11
C TYR A 943 8.95 21.78 19.44
N CYS A 944 8.49 21.21 20.54
CA CYS A 944 8.96 21.49 21.88
C CYS A 944 10.39 20.99 22.16
N GLU A 945 10.96 20.12 21.35
CA GLU A 945 12.40 19.73 21.47
C GLU A 945 13.35 20.93 21.35
N LYS A 946 12.94 22.00 20.63
CA LYS A 946 13.78 23.14 20.32
C LYS A 946 13.18 24.49 20.73
N ASN A 947 11.92 24.52 21.15
CA ASN A 947 11.16 25.73 21.43
C ASN A 947 10.42 25.62 22.77
N ASP A 948 10.28 26.74 23.47
CA ASP A 948 9.48 26.84 24.68
C ASP A 948 8.05 27.30 24.34
N LEU A 949 7.21 26.34 23.93
CA LEU A 949 5.83 26.61 23.53
C LEU A 949 5.02 27.30 24.64
N GLU A 950 5.24 26.92 25.89
CA GLU A 950 4.56 27.53 27.03
C GLU A 950 4.89 29.03 27.16
N ALA A 951 6.15 29.41 27.02
CA ALA A 951 6.55 30.82 27.04
C ALA A 951 6.03 31.58 25.80
N GLU A 952 6.02 30.97 24.62
CA GLU A 952 5.47 31.59 23.40
C GLU A 952 3.97 31.87 23.56
N ILE A 953 3.17 30.88 23.97
CA ILE A 953 1.72 31.01 24.19
C ILE A 953 1.43 32.13 25.23
N ARG A 954 2.15 32.12 26.36
CA ARG A 954 1.96 33.10 27.44
C ARG A 954 2.14 34.54 26.95
N ASN A 955 3.06 34.74 26.00
CA ASN A 955 3.35 36.04 25.43
C ASN A 955 2.46 36.38 24.20
N GLY A 956 1.50 35.54 23.86
CA GLY A 956 0.64 35.70 22.67
C GLY A 956 1.40 35.55 21.35
N ASN A 957 2.54 34.87 21.36
CA ASN A 957 3.35 34.65 20.14
C ASN A 957 3.10 33.26 19.59
N PHE A 958 2.16 33.12 18.71
CA PHE A 958 1.83 31.85 18.04
C PHE A 958 2.58 31.65 16.71
N SER A 959 3.39 32.63 16.29
CA SER A 959 4.06 32.61 14.96
C SER A 959 5.10 31.51 14.81
N GLY A 960 5.79 31.12 15.90
CA GLY A 960 6.78 30.03 15.89
C GLY A 960 6.16 28.68 15.56
N LEU A 961 5.14 28.29 16.36
CA LEU A 961 4.39 27.05 16.11
C LEU A 961 3.70 27.05 14.75
N ARG A 962 3.02 28.15 14.40
CA ARG A 962 2.38 28.28 13.08
C ARG A 962 3.37 28.15 11.95
N GLY A 963 4.54 28.79 12.03
CA GLY A 963 5.59 28.68 11.01
C GLY A 963 6.16 27.26 10.88
N PHE A 964 6.29 26.52 11.99
CA PHE A 964 6.66 25.10 11.97
C PHE A 964 5.60 24.26 11.27
N LEU A 965 4.32 24.45 11.59
CA LEU A 965 3.20 23.71 10.98
C LEU A 965 3.04 24.09 9.49
N ALA A 966 3.14 25.38 9.15
CA ALA A 966 3.09 25.81 7.75
C ALA A 966 4.14 25.09 6.90
N LYS A 967 5.39 25.11 7.32
CA LYS A 967 6.51 24.51 6.58
C LYS A 967 6.41 22.99 6.47
N ASN A 968 6.02 22.30 7.55
CA ASN A 968 6.11 20.85 7.64
C ASN A 968 4.79 20.13 7.34
N VAL A 969 3.64 20.81 7.46
CA VAL A 969 2.30 20.23 7.27
C VAL A 969 1.49 21.03 6.26
N TYR A 970 1.20 22.31 6.49
CA TYR A 970 0.20 23.07 5.71
C TYR A 970 0.59 23.20 4.24
N GLU A 971 1.82 23.71 3.96
CA GLU A 971 2.33 23.86 2.61
C GLU A 971 2.51 22.53 1.87
N LYS A 972 2.37 21.39 2.57
CA LYS A 972 2.46 20.08 1.94
C LYS A 972 1.12 19.63 1.37
N GLY A 973 0.01 20.17 1.85
CA GLY A 973 -1.32 19.83 1.34
C GLY A 973 -1.48 18.33 1.10
N HIS A 974 -1.88 17.96 -0.11
CA HIS A 974 -2.00 16.56 -0.52
C HIS A 974 -0.82 16.04 -1.38
N HIS A 975 0.35 16.71 -1.31
CA HIS A 975 1.57 16.26 -2.04
C HIS A 975 2.09 14.89 -1.55
N PHE A 976 1.80 14.53 -0.29
CA PHE A 976 2.20 13.26 0.33
C PHE A 976 1.01 12.64 1.06
N ALA A 977 1.11 11.37 1.43
CA ALA A 977 0.19 10.76 2.37
C ALA A 977 0.34 11.40 3.76
N ALA A 978 -0.73 11.39 4.58
CA ALA A 978 -0.73 12.02 5.90
C ALA A 978 0.39 11.51 6.81
N GLU A 979 0.57 10.20 6.89
CA GLU A 979 1.64 9.60 7.70
C GLU A 979 3.04 9.97 7.19
N ASP A 980 3.23 10.10 5.87
CA ASP A 980 4.51 10.56 5.31
C ASP A 980 4.81 11.99 5.71
N ILE A 981 3.78 12.88 5.74
CA ILE A 981 3.93 14.27 6.21
C ILE A 981 4.39 14.27 7.67
N VAL A 982 3.70 13.53 8.53
CA VAL A 982 4.02 13.45 9.96
C VAL A 982 5.39 12.79 10.17
N THR A 983 5.70 11.70 9.48
CA THR A 983 7.00 11.02 9.57
C THR A 983 8.15 11.93 9.13
N ARG A 984 7.99 12.72 8.07
CA ARG A 984 9.00 13.71 7.63
C ARG A 984 9.19 14.84 8.63
N ALA A 985 8.12 15.26 9.31
CA ALA A 985 8.16 16.31 10.31
C ALA A 985 8.79 15.85 11.64
N THR A 986 8.51 14.60 12.06
CA THR A 986 8.82 14.08 13.40
C THR A 986 9.90 13.00 13.43
N GLY A 987 10.26 12.42 12.27
CA GLY A 987 11.19 11.30 12.16
C GLY A 987 10.60 9.94 12.59
N LYS A 988 9.29 9.85 12.86
CA LYS A 988 8.61 8.64 13.35
C LYS A 988 7.27 8.44 12.67
N GLY A 989 6.89 7.18 12.44
CA GLY A 989 5.52 6.80 12.10
C GLY A 989 4.55 7.07 13.25
N ILE A 990 3.25 6.81 13.03
CA ILE A 990 2.24 7.05 14.05
C ILE A 990 2.41 6.10 15.25
N ASP A 991 2.44 6.66 16.45
CA ASP A 991 2.46 5.93 17.73
C ASP A 991 1.67 6.66 18.82
N THR A 992 1.40 5.97 19.93
CA THR A 992 0.67 6.51 21.09
C THR A 992 1.58 7.20 22.09
N GLY A 993 2.89 7.05 21.98
CA GLY A 993 3.85 7.44 23.00
C GLY A 993 3.86 8.94 23.28
N ALA A 994 3.90 9.79 22.26
CA ALA A 994 3.87 11.24 22.41
C ALA A 994 2.58 11.72 23.11
N PHE A 995 1.44 11.11 22.73
CA PHE A 995 0.15 11.43 23.32
C PHE A 995 0.09 11.10 24.82
N PHE A 996 0.60 9.95 25.24
CA PHE A 996 0.63 9.60 26.66
C PHE A 996 1.63 10.46 27.43
N ARG A 997 2.81 10.77 26.90
CA ARG A 997 3.74 11.71 27.56
C ARG A 997 3.11 13.08 27.77
N TYR A 998 2.30 13.54 26.81
CA TYR A 998 1.53 14.76 26.94
C TYR A 998 0.50 14.66 28.06
N LEU A 999 -0.34 13.62 28.10
CA LEU A 999 -1.35 13.43 29.14
C LEU A 999 -0.77 13.23 30.56
N GLU A 1000 0.39 12.56 30.65
CA GLU A 1000 1.07 12.25 31.91
C GLU A 1000 1.98 13.41 32.40
N SER A 1001 2.13 14.48 31.60
CA SER A 1001 3.00 15.60 31.94
C SER A 1001 2.47 16.43 33.12
N ASP A 1002 3.39 17.02 33.92
CA ASP A 1002 3.06 17.94 34.99
C ASP A 1002 2.40 19.26 34.52
N ALA A 1003 2.40 19.51 33.21
CA ALA A 1003 1.73 20.64 32.62
C ALA A 1003 0.19 20.51 32.67
N ARG A 1004 -0.33 19.28 32.80
CA ARG A 1004 -1.78 19.02 32.77
C ARG A 1004 -2.45 19.26 34.15
N ALA A 1005 -3.69 19.75 34.13
CA ALA A 1005 -4.44 20.14 35.29
C ALA A 1005 -4.65 19.01 36.32
N TRP A 1006 -4.81 17.77 35.84
CA TRP A 1006 -5.02 16.58 36.68
C TRP A 1006 -3.72 16.00 37.26
N ASN A 1007 -2.54 16.43 36.82
CA ASN A 1007 -1.25 16.04 37.36
C ASN A 1007 -0.67 17.11 38.34
N ARG A 1008 -1.27 18.29 38.39
CA ARG A 1008 -0.87 19.35 39.32
C ARG A 1008 -1.52 19.13 40.69
N SER A 1009 -0.71 19.05 41.75
CA SER A 1009 -1.12 18.91 43.14
C SER A 1009 -1.92 20.12 43.66
#